data_ca4b8dbe759cc3705d7db6625db8066e
#
_entry.id   ca4b8dbe759cc3705d7db6625db8066e
#
_cell.length_a   1.000
_cell.length_b   1.000
_cell.length_c   1.000
_cell.angle_alpha   90.00
_cell.angle_beta   90.00
_cell.angle_gamma   90.00
#
_symmetry.space_group_name_H-M   'P 1'
#
loop_
_entity.id
_entity.type
_entity.pdbx_description
1 polymer ?
#
loop_
_entity_poly.entity_id
_entity_poly.type
_entity_poly.pdbx_seq_one_letter_code
_entity_poly.pdbx_strand_id
1 'polypeptide(L)'
;MVEHVDALPRSEDADILSDDFPTNTMPYVISASAGTGKTTQLLQDILLDLLNRNADEAHSSIRESLIITFTVAAAAEIRRRLEQNLQYAILYARRNHGCQPGSLVLLDTDYQLGGDDSELARTILHDCHHAQTVFSVALNDLPTVQISTIDALSKRIVDRNADTLPVTPGFQILADDAMKNRLRGQTLDALFESWYDERNSMHARFMDVLDNMQGPRHDGDLRATMMSLYDKALTKPNRIGWLSRLAEPYRFNIASLNQVVGGEYGNEYLDRYFQGWIDMAEHPLAELRSCLDEALASCHDAHTAQQDTVSLRMICDLPQYLRSESWNAVRARVIDANPLDVLPKRITVGKTAILKSTAIAVPKDSELGRRLAETVRGIKGIVSDLQSKLAFTAEQVDSLDEVAARRLEGLISLITTFDQQYALAKQQESVAEFSDVAFWALDAMQQPDVAKRIGAQWRYIYVDECQDNNALQNRFIREISRNAAKLTMVGDVKQSIYGFRDASPEEFGDICNSVTDASHRRELWVNYRSVPEIITFVNTVFARLMTPNMGATDYLKEQLQIGSAKQAGKPFDAEAIELLVSNAAPDLSADVVADENGTDTAPPVRADKDELQVDMIVRRVQELCEGPHAQYSYGGIAVLARGATHFADLADRLYRVGIPVEVQGVGDLYRQPEIQIALDWLRIISNRHQDVPLVAVLRTMGFTDDDLARIRLHNRGWLFDVMRRIAESGGEADESTVLSSDVLLAKISAFLRIYDAACDYARVHSLSDSLWHLYAVSGLFDFAGNMPEGERRQANLRLLVEKAGAFAVAQERGLQPFLDAVTMWSASGSGEEASTVPTKNAVHIMTIHKSKGLQWPVVILMGASNNLLTGSRTAAVRTIAHQTRNEDGAVAEYGEGALSLVDQRNHVRVDTFQRAVIDSRAKELEAAEELRLLYVAMTRAERKLIIAGSYRPGKNDDGNLNLRTMAQGIALSGDGRTIDPRTVVKNSGSPNYLYWILGSLL
;
A
#
# COMPACT_ATOMS: atom_id res chain seq x y z
N MET A 1 -10.88 13.53 -46.70
CA MET A 1 -9.42 13.45 -46.65
C MET A 1 -9.05 12.59 -45.47
N VAL A 2 -9.20 11.29 -45.67
CA VAL A 2 -8.81 10.27 -44.70
C VAL A 2 -8.10 9.20 -45.53
N GLU A 3 -6.84 9.40 -45.76
CA GLU A 3 -5.91 8.41 -46.29
C GLU A 3 -4.51 8.86 -45.93
N HIS A 4 -3.73 7.90 -45.41
CA HIS A 4 -2.34 7.98 -44.97
C HIS A 4 -2.08 8.56 -43.56
N VAL A 5 -2.41 7.76 -42.56
CA VAL A 5 -1.55 7.63 -41.41
C VAL A 5 -0.92 6.24 -41.55
N ASP A 6 0.18 6.20 -42.27
CA ASP A 6 1.03 5.03 -42.34
C ASP A 6 1.55 4.71 -40.96
N ALA A 7 1.45 3.42 -40.63
CA ALA A 7 1.96 2.82 -39.45
C ALA A 7 3.37 3.31 -39.12
N LEU A 8 3.56 3.82 -37.93
CA LEU A 8 4.88 3.90 -37.33
C LEU A 8 5.59 2.55 -37.52
N PRO A 9 6.84 2.50 -37.91
CA PRO A 9 7.53 1.26 -38.21
C PRO A 9 7.43 0.37 -36.95
N ARG A 10 6.91 -0.84 -37.12
CA ARG A 10 7.05 -1.93 -36.16
C ARG A 10 8.55 -2.19 -36.03
N SER A 11 9.18 -1.58 -35.04
CA SER A 11 10.51 -1.97 -34.66
C SER A 11 10.40 -3.29 -33.89
N GLU A 12 10.38 -4.40 -34.59
CA GLU A 12 10.63 -5.73 -34.02
C GLU A 12 12.05 -5.83 -33.43
N ASP A 13 12.90 -4.83 -33.65
CA ASP A 13 14.30 -4.75 -33.18
C ASP A 13 14.53 -3.84 -31.96
N ALA A 14 13.50 -3.24 -31.37
CA ALA A 14 13.68 -2.32 -30.22
C ALA A 14 13.69 -3.02 -28.85
N ASP A 15 13.47 -4.32 -28.77
CA ASP A 15 13.31 -5.05 -27.53
C ASP A 15 14.58 -5.74 -27.00
N ILE A 16 15.72 -5.57 -27.66
CA ILE A 16 17.00 -6.19 -27.22
C ILE A 16 18.03 -5.09 -26.96
N LEU A 17 17.74 -4.21 -26.01
CA LEU A 17 18.80 -3.50 -25.32
C LEU A 17 19.03 -4.25 -24.02
N SER A 18 20.23 -4.79 -23.84
CA SER A 18 20.66 -5.49 -22.61
C SER A 18 20.25 -4.65 -21.40
N ASP A 19 19.37 -5.21 -20.54
CA ASP A 19 18.95 -4.58 -19.29
C ASP A 19 20.03 -4.60 -18.22
N ASP A 20 21.23 -5.05 -18.53
CA ASP A 20 22.38 -5.01 -17.66
C ASP A 20 22.89 -3.57 -17.49
N PHE A 21 23.34 -3.25 -16.28
CA PHE A 21 24.14 -2.04 -16.09
C PHE A 21 25.32 -2.08 -17.05
N PRO A 22 25.65 -0.97 -17.72
CA PRO A 22 26.76 -0.92 -18.66
C PRO A 22 27.99 -1.52 -17.98
N THR A 23 28.70 -2.38 -18.66
CA THR A 23 29.89 -3.13 -18.18
C THR A 23 30.97 -2.24 -17.55
N ASN A 24 30.89 -0.93 -17.72
CA ASN A 24 31.84 0.02 -17.14
C ASN A 24 31.43 0.61 -15.79
N THR A 25 30.20 0.33 -15.26
CA THR A 25 29.72 0.95 -14.01
C THR A 25 28.98 -0.08 -13.17
N MET A 26 29.72 -1.06 -12.60
CA MET A 26 29.14 -1.95 -11.58
C MET A 26 28.65 -1.11 -10.40
N PRO A 27 27.37 -1.20 -9.99
CA PRO A 27 26.86 -0.38 -8.91
C PRO A 27 27.49 -0.75 -7.56
N TYR A 28 27.73 0.26 -6.74
CA TYR A 28 27.95 0.08 -5.31
C TYR A 28 26.62 -0.12 -4.61
N VAL A 29 26.45 -1.25 -3.97
CA VAL A 29 25.17 -1.60 -3.32
C VAL A 29 25.33 -1.61 -1.81
N ILE A 30 24.46 -0.88 -1.13
CA ILE A 30 24.35 -0.90 0.33
C ILE A 30 23.00 -1.54 0.69
N SER A 31 23.05 -2.83 1.04
CA SER A 31 21.91 -3.53 1.62
C SER A 31 21.86 -3.28 3.12
N ALA A 32 20.81 -2.67 3.61
CA ALA A 32 20.78 -2.19 4.97
C ALA A 32 19.42 -2.42 5.63
N SER A 33 19.41 -3.00 6.82
CA SER A 33 18.19 -3.24 7.58
C SER A 33 17.63 -1.98 8.30
N ALA A 34 16.49 -2.12 8.97
CA ALA A 34 15.87 -1.04 9.71
C ALA A 34 16.76 -0.54 10.88
N GLY A 35 16.89 0.77 11.04
CA GLY A 35 17.64 1.36 12.16
C GLY A 35 19.14 1.21 12.11
N THR A 36 19.71 0.79 10.96
CA THR A 36 21.17 0.57 10.81
C THR A 36 21.93 1.81 10.34
N GLY A 37 21.24 2.92 10.06
CA GLY A 37 21.88 4.18 9.65
C GLY A 37 22.12 4.30 8.16
N LYS A 38 21.23 3.76 7.29
CA LYS A 38 21.30 3.85 5.81
C LYS A 38 21.72 5.24 5.30
N THR A 39 20.91 6.25 5.63
CA THR A 39 21.15 7.63 5.16
C THR A 39 22.46 8.19 5.72
N THR A 40 22.82 7.82 6.95
CA THR A 40 24.13 8.21 7.55
C THR A 40 25.28 7.62 6.75
N GLN A 41 25.20 6.35 6.40
CA GLN A 41 26.23 5.68 5.58
C GLN A 41 26.32 6.31 4.20
N LEU A 42 25.19 6.58 3.55
CA LEU A 42 25.15 7.28 2.26
C LEU A 42 25.86 8.62 2.33
N LEU A 43 25.61 9.43 3.37
CA LEU A 43 26.26 10.72 3.56
C LEU A 43 27.76 10.58 3.81
N GLN A 44 28.19 9.57 4.57
CA GLN A 44 29.60 9.26 4.78
C GLN A 44 30.30 8.87 3.48
N ASP A 45 29.67 8.06 2.65
CA ASP A 45 30.22 7.65 1.35
C ASP A 45 30.33 8.84 0.40
N ILE A 46 29.36 9.78 0.41
CA ILE A 46 29.47 11.03 -0.34
C ILE A 46 30.69 11.85 0.10
N LEU A 47 30.92 11.99 1.40
CA LEU A 47 32.08 12.74 1.94
C LEU A 47 33.41 12.05 1.65
N LEU A 48 33.46 10.73 1.73
CA LEU A 48 34.65 9.94 1.35
C LEU A 48 34.95 10.06 -0.14
N ASP A 49 33.93 9.96 -0.98
CA ASP A 49 34.08 10.13 -2.41
C ASP A 49 34.61 11.52 -2.76
N LEU A 50 34.15 12.58 -2.08
CA LEU A 50 34.68 13.94 -2.27
C LEU A 50 36.17 14.06 -1.93
N LEU A 51 36.63 13.40 -0.88
CA LEU A 51 38.05 13.37 -0.51
C LEU A 51 38.89 12.59 -1.53
N ASN A 52 38.42 11.43 -1.95
CA ASN A 52 39.13 10.54 -2.84
C ASN A 52 39.26 11.10 -4.27
N ARG A 53 38.25 11.85 -4.74
CA ARG A 53 38.24 12.48 -6.07
C ARG A 53 39.32 13.54 -6.24
N ASN A 54 39.67 14.25 -5.18
CA ASN A 54 40.50 15.45 -5.22
C ASN A 54 41.97 15.17 -4.96
N ALA A 55 42.38 13.91 -4.86
CA ALA A 55 43.79 13.58 -4.71
C ALA A 55 44.62 13.98 -5.95
N ASP A 56 44.01 13.92 -7.16
CA ASP A 56 44.69 14.17 -8.44
C ASP A 56 44.18 15.38 -9.22
N GLU A 57 43.00 15.95 -8.95
CA GLU A 57 42.38 17.04 -9.71
C GLU A 57 41.83 18.12 -8.77
N ALA A 58 42.41 19.35 -8.87
CA ALA A 58 42.04 20.50 -8.03
C ALA A 58 40.62 21.05 -8.25
N HIS A 59 39.71 20.38 -9.00
CA HIS A 59 38.47 20.95 -9.47
C HIS A 59 37.24 20.02 -9.43
N SER A 60 37.31 18.83 -8.88
CA SER A 60 36.09 17.98 -8.81
C SER A 60 35.15 18.43 -7.69
N SER A 61 34.07 19.03 -8.10
CA SER A 61 33.08 19.66 -7.22
C SER A 61 31.98 18.67 -6.84
N ILE A 62 31.38 18.87 -5.67
CA ILE A 62 30.13 18.22 -5.29
C ILE A 62 29.01 18.45 -6.34
N ARG A 63 29.14 19.44 -7.20
CA ARG A 63 28.21 19.73 -8.32
C ARG A 63 28.07 18.58 -9.31
N GLU A 64 29.08 17.70 -9.43
CA GLU A 64 29.03 16.49 -10.26
C GLU A 64 28.26 15.35 -9.61
N SER A 65 27.73 15.57 -8.40
CA SER A 65 26.93 14.61 -7.66
C SER A 65 25.44 14.83 -7.92
N LEU A 66 24.72 13.72 -8.15
CA LEU A 66 23.27 13.66 -8.21
C LEU A 66 22.78 12.75 -7.08
N ILE A 67 21.88 13.26 -6.23
CA ILE A 67 21.30 12.48 -5.15
C ILE A 67 19.80 12.35 -5.42
N ILE A 68 19.35 11.11 -5.56
CA ILE A 68 17.96 10.76 -5.88
C ILE A 68 17.30 10.16 -4.63
N THR A 69 16.12 10.64 -4.31
CA THR A 69 15.31 10.18 -3.18
C THR A 69 13.86 9.95 -3.60
N PHE A 70 13.13 9.17 -2.79
CA PHE A 70 11.73 8.85 -3.10
C PHE A 70 10.77 10.02 -2.85
N THR A 71 11.02 10.90 -1.86
CA THR A 71 10.13 12.01 -1.50
C THR A 71 10.85 13.35 -1.44
N VAL A 72 10.11 14.43 -1.67
CA VAL A 72 10.61 15.80 -1.54
C VAL A 72 11.09 16.09 -0.11
N ALA A 73 10.39 15.57 0.90
CA ALA A 73 10.79 15.70 2.29
C ALA A 73 12.13 15.00 2.58
N ALA A 74 12.35 13.80 2.02
CA ALA A 74 13.63 13.11 2.14
C ALA A 74 14.76 13.88 1.45
N ALA A 75 14.50 14.47 0.29
CA ALA A 75 15.48 15.30 -0.40
C ALA A 75 15.90 16.54 0.44
N ALA A 76 14.92 17.21 1.05
CA ALA A 76 15.19 18.34 1.96
C ALA A 76 15.98 17.90 3.19
N GLU A 77 15.64 16.77 3.79
CA GLU A 77 16.34 16.22 4.95
C GLU A 77 17.77 15.80 4.62
N ILE A 78 18.00 15.13 3.48
CA ILE A 78 19.36 14.80 3.03
C ILE A 78 20.18 16.08 2.83
N ARG A 79 19.63 17.13 2.21
CA ARG A 79 20.31 18.41 2.03
C ARG A 79 20.73 19.01 3.36
N ARG A 80 19.80 19.07 4.31
CA ARG A 80 20.04 19.59 5.65
C ARG A 80 21.15 18.81 6.39
N ARG A 81 21.07 17.46 6.34
CA ARG A 81 22.08 16.60 6.98
C ARG A 81 23.44 16.70 6.30
N LEU A 82 23.47 16.78 4.99
CA LEU A 82 24.72 16.93 4.23
C LEU A 82 25.41 18.25 4.57
N GLU A 83 24.66 19.34 4.69
CA GLU A 83 25.17 20.64 5.16
C GLU A 83 25.78 20.53 6.56
N GLN A 84 25.05 19.94 7.50
CA GLN A 84 25.51 19.73 8.87
C GLN A 84 26.78 18.87 8.93
N ASN A 85 26.81 17.77 8.17
CA ASN A 85 27.97 16.88 8.14
C ASN A 85 29.20 17.54 7.51
N LEU A 86 29.03 18.36 6.48
CA LEU A 86 30.13 19.16 5.89
C LEU A 86 30.68 20.16 6.89
N GLN A 87 29.82 20.94 7.55
CA GLN A 87 30.22 21.87 8.59
C GLN A 87 30.99 21.18 9.72
N TYR A 88 30.50 20.04 10.13
CA TYR A 88 31.10 19.25 11.19
C TYR A 88 32.46 18.66 10.78
N ALA A 89 32.56 18.11 9.55
CA ALA A 89 33.80 17.58 9.03
C ALA A 89 34.90 18.65 8.89
N ILE A 90 34.50 19.89 8.51
CA ILE A 90 35.39 21.05 8.51
C ILE A 90 35.92 21.37 9.91
N LEU A 91 35.05 21.40 10.91
CA LEU A 91 35.41 21.65 12.30
C LEU A 91 36.29 20.53 12.84
N TYR A 92 36.00 19.27 12.53
CA TYR A 92 36.80 18.12 12.93
C TYR A 92 38.21 18.17 12.34
N ALA A 93 38.34 18.47 11.04
CA ALA A 93 39.62 18.66 10.37
C ALA A 93 40.42 19.82 10.99
N ARG A 94 39.79 20.96 11.26
CA ARG A 94 40.43 22.11 11.90
C ARG A 94 40.99 21.81 13.29
N ARG A 95 40.20 21.12 14.16
CA ARG A 95 40.61 20.85 15.55
C ARG A 95 41.73 19.81 15.62
N ASN A 96 41.76 18.89 14.70
CA ASN A 96 42.73 17.81 14.69
C ASN A 96 43.94 18.07 13.78
N HIS A 97 44.07 19.30 13.23
CA HIS A 97 45.20 19.69 12.40
C HIS A 97 46.49 19.73 13.25
N GLY A 98 47.45 18.83 12.94
CA GLY A 98 48.70 18.76 13.68
C GLY A 98 48.65 17.92 14.97
N CYS A 99 47.55 17.30 15.30
CA CYS A 99 47.44 16.38 16.45
C CYS A 99 48.08 15.04 16.14
N GLN A 100 48.78 14.46 17.16
CA GLN A 100 49.28 13.08 17.06
C GLN A 100 48.13 12.07 17.28
N PRO A 101 48.13 10.89 16.63
CA PRO A 101 47.19 9.82 16.94
C PRO A 101 47.15 9.50 18.44
N GLY A 102 46.02 9.68 19.11
CA GLY A 102 45.86 9.48 20.55
C GLY A 102 45.60 10.72 21.38
N SER A 103 45.73 11.93 20.83
CA SER A 103 45.34 13.20 21.45
C SER A 103 44.16 13.86 20.74
N LEU A 104 43.24 13.09 20.13
CA LEU A 104 42.09 13.54 19.41
C LEU A 104 41.11 14.28 20.30
N VAL A 105 40.71 15.49 19.91
CA VAL A 105 39.63 16.22 20.57
C VAL A 105 38.30 15.71 20.03
N LEU A 106 37.64 14.84 20.79
CA LEU A 106 36.29 14.39 20.51
C LEU A 106 35.35 15.60 20.48
N LEU A 107 34.65 15.73 19.39
CA LEU A 107 33.46 16.59 19.30
C LEU A 107 32.28 15.73 19.76
N ASP A 108 31.32 16.40 20.40
CA ASP A 108 30.15 15.79 21.02
C ASP A 108 29.54 14.65 20.19
N THR A 109 29.17 13.55 20.87
CA THR A 109 28.85 12.23 20.29
C THR A 109 27.58 12.18 19.43
N ASP A 110 26.91 13.28 19.24
CA ASP A 110 25.66 13.35 18.48
C ASP A 110 25.83 13.51 16.97
N TYR A 111 27.08 13.68 16.48
CA TYR A 111 27.35 13.88 15.07
C TYR A 111 27.89 12.63 14.35
N GLN A 112 27.40 12.46 13.13
CA GLN A 112 27.36 11.18 12.41
C GLN A 112 28.57 10.96 11.48
N LEU A 113 29.78 11.25 11.89
CA LEU A 113 30.98 10.87 11.14
C LEU A 113 31.38 9.38 11.35
N GLY A 114 30.58 8.63 12.10
CA GLY A 114 30.80 7.19 12.30
C GLY A 114 31.76 6.84 13.44
N GLY A 115 32.13 7.79 14.29
CA GLY A 115 33.13 7.64 15.36
C GLY A 115 34.58 7.79 14.85
N ASP A 116 35.52 7.90 15.77
CA ASP A 116 36.94 8.14 15.46
C ASP A 116 37.62 7.01 14.67
N ASP A 117 37.07 5.80 14.75
CA ASP A 117 37.55 4.63 14.01
C ASP A 117 36.93 4.48 12.62
N SER A 118 36.06 5.39 12.21
CA SER A 118 35.45 5.33 10.88
C SER A 118 36.49 5.59 9.78
N GLU A 119 36.23 5.02 8.59
CA GLU A 119 37.08 5.24 7.42
C GLU A 119 37.16 6.73 7.08
N LEU A 120 36.01 7.44 7.15
CA LEU A 120 35.92 8.88 6.91
C LEU A 120 36.77 9.67 7.90
N ALA A 121 36.70 9.37 9.20
CA ALA A 121 37.50 10.05 10.21
C ALA A 121 39.01 9.82 9.98
N ARG A 122 39.41 8.57 9.71
CA ARG A 122 40.79 8.24 9.37
C ARG A 122 41.32 8.97 8.12
N THR A 123 40.50 9.06 7.08
CA THR A 123 40.85 9.77 5.84
C THR A 123 40.99 11.27 6.10
N ILE A 124 40.11 11.90 6.89
CA ILE A 124 40.19 13.31 7.28
C ILE A 124 41.50 13.55 8.05
N LEU A 125 41.84 12.67 9.00
CA LEU A 125 43.03 12.80 9.85
C LEU A 125 44.34 12.59 9.06
N HIS A 126 44.32 11.82 7.98
CA HIS A 126 45.49 11.62 7.13
C HIS A 126 45.95 12.93 6.48
N ASP A 127 45.00 13.79 6.02
CA ASP A 127 45.28 15.13 5.50
C ASP A 127 44.16 16.10 5.87
N CYS A 128 44.26 16.66 7.09
CA CYS A 128 43.29 17.62 7.60
C CYS A 128 43.19 18.91 6.77
N HIS A 129 44.30 19.37 6.19
CA HIS A 129 44.29 20.61 5.39
C HIS A 129 43.54 20.40 4.07
N HIS A 130 43.83 19.30 3.39
CA HIS A 130 43.12 18.93 2.16
C HIS A 130 41.62 18.73 2.45
N ALA A 131 41.26 17.94 3.48
CA ALA A 131 39.87 17.72 3.86
C ALA A 131 39.12 19.01 4.18
N GLN A 132 39.75 19.93 4.92
CA GLN A 132 39.15 21.24 5.20
C GLN A 132 38.89 22.06 3.93
N THR A 133 39.83 22.05 2.99
CA THR A 133 39.71 22.77 1.72
C THR A 133 38.56 22.17 0.87
N VAL A 134 38.56 20.86 0.66
CA VAL A 134 37.55 20.14 -0.13
C VAL A 134 36.16 20.37 0.44
N PHE A 135 35.96 20.17 1.75
CA PHE A 135 34.64 20.31 2.36
C PHE A 135 34.18 21.77 2.41
N SER A 136 35.09 22.75 2.52
CA SER A 136 34.71 24.17 2.45
C SER A 136 34.21 24.56 1.05
N VAL A 137 34.84 24.03 -0.01
CA VAL A 137 34.36 24.22 -1.38
C VAL A 137 33.02 23.51 -1.56
N ALA A 138 32.90 22.26 -1.11
CA ALA A 138 31.66 21.52 -1.22
C ALA A 138 30.49 22.19 -0.47
N LEU A 139 30.74 22.79 0.69
CA LEU A 139 29.70 23.51 1.44
C LEU A 139 29.22 24.76 0.69
N ASN A 140 30.15 25.50 0.06
CA ASN A 140 29.80 26.66 -0.76
C ASN A 140 29.00 26.26 -2.02
N ASP A 141 29.30 25.10 -2.58
CA ASP A 141 28.67 24.60 -3.79
C ASP A 141 27.34 23.85 -3.52
N LEU A 142 27.06 23.47 -2.27
CA LEU A 142 25.89 22.67 -1.88
C LEU A 142 24.55 23.23 -2.37
N PRO A 143 24.28 24.55 -2.41
CA PRO A 143 23.02 25.07 -2.95
C PRO A 143 22.82 24.72 -4.44
N THR A 144 23.87 24.42 -5.19
CA THR A 144 23.81 24.09 -6.63
C THR A 144 23.70 22.58 -6.87
N VAL A 145 23.90 21.74 -5.86
CA VAL A 145 23.83 20.29 -5.97
C VAL A 145 22.42 19.83 -6.28
N GLN A 146 22.29 18.88 -7.21
CA GLN A 146 21.01 18.28 -7.53
C GLN A 146 20.66 17.20 -6.52
N ILE A 147 19.74 17.53 -5.60
CA ILE A 147 19.12 16.60 -4.64
C ILE A 147 17.63 16.68 -4.89
N SER A 148 17.01 15.63 -5.44
CA SER A 148 15.61 15.68 -5.87
C SER A 148 14.99 14.30 -6.00
N THR A 149 13.68 14.27 -6.23
CA THR A 149 12.96 13.07 -6.66
C THR A 149 13.20 12.81 -8.15
N ILE A 150 12.90 11.58 -8.61
CA ILE A 150 12.96 11.20 -10.02
C ILE A 150 12.04 12.10 -10.85
N ASP A 151 10.83 12.40 -10.39
CA ASP A 151 9.85 13.21 -11.12
C ASP A 151 10.37 14.64 -11.37
N ALA A 152 10.94 15.28 -10.33
CA ALA A 152 11.51 16.61 -10.46
C ALA A 152 12.75 16.63 -11.40
N LEU A 153 13.52 15.54 -11.37
CA LEU A 153 14.68 15.37 -12.26
C LEU A 153 14.24 15.14 -13.70
N SER A 154 13.24 14.30 -13.93
CA SER A 154 12.63 14.05 -15.24
C SER A 154 12.11 15.35 -15.86
N LYS A 155 11.34 16.14 -15.09
CA LYS A 155 10.87 17.47 -15.54
C LYS A 155 12.01 18.37 -15.99
N ARG A 156 13.09 18.42 -15.22
CA ARG A 156 14.27 19.25 -15.55
C ARG A 156 14.97 18.78 -16.82
N ILE A 157 15.05 17.47 -17.07
CA ILE A 157 15.61 16.92 -18.31
C ILE A 157 14.74 17.29 -19.49
N VAL A 158 13.42 17.13 -19.38
CA VAL A 158 12.45 17.48 -20.44
C VAL A 158 12.50 18.98 -20.75
N ASP A 159 12.45 19.84 -19.72
CA ASP A 159 12.47 21.30 -19.92
C ASP A 159 13.75 21.79 -20.67
N ARG A 160 14.89 21.12 -20.45
CA ARG A 160 16.15 21.46 -21.07
C ARG A 160 16.30 20.93 -22.50
N ASN A 161 15.48 19.98 -22.90
CA ASN A 161 15.51 19.31 -24.19
C ASN A 161 14.16 19.35 -24.91
N ALA A 162 13.30 20.33 -24.56
CA ALA A 162 11.95 20.44 -25.10
C ALA A 162 11.92 20.67 -26.63
N ASP A 163 13.01 21.18 -27.20
CA ASP A 163 13.18 21.39 -28.63
C ASP A 163 13.36 20.11 -29.45
N THR A 164 13.75 19.02 -28.78
CA THR A 164 13.99 17.71 -29.42
C THR A 164 12.91 16.68 -29.11
N LEU A 165 11.94 17.06 -28.29
CA LEU A 165 10.87 16.18 -27.80
C LEU A 165 9.51 16.60 -28.35
N PRO A 166 8.55 15.68 -28.48
CA PRO A 166 7.18 15.96 -28.90
C PRO A 166 6.34 16.61 -27.80
N VAL A 167 6.85 17.69 -27.21
CA VAL A 167 6.22 18.38 -26.08
C VAL A 167 5.91 19.83 -26.42
N THR A 168 4.79 20.34 -25.94
CA THR A 168 4.47 21.75 -26.01
C THR A 168 5.31 22.52 -24.98
N PRO A 169 6.15 23.50 -25.39
CA PRO A 169 6.92 24.30 -24.46
C PRO A 169 6.01 24.97 -23.42
N GLY A 170 6.37 24.87 -22.14
CA GLY A 170 5.58 25.47 -21.06
C GLY A 170 4.37 24.65 -20.63
N PHE A 171 4.30 23.35 -20.97
CA PHE A 171 3.25 22.45 -20.48
C PHE A 171 3.13 22.45 -18.97
N GLN A 172 1.92 22.29 -18.47
CA GLN A 172 1.65 22.17 -17.03
C GLN A 172 1.54 20.70 -16.62
N ILE A 173 2.06 20.37 -15.43
CA ILE A 173 1.89 19.03 -14.88
C ILE A 173 0.51 18.93 -14.22
N LEU A 174 -0.26 17.90 -14.60
CA LEU A 174 -1.49 17.49 -13.94
C LEU A 174 -1.18 16.87 -12.57
N ALA A 175 -0.79 17.73 -11.61
CA ALA A 175 -0.52 17.31 -10.23
C ALA A 175 -1.81 17.06 -9.43
N ASP A 176 -2.93 17.64 -9.86
CA ASP A 176 -4.24 17.50 -9.23
C ASP A 176 -4.96 16.29 -9.83
N ASP A 177 -5.26 15.31 -8.97
CA ASP A 177 -5.97 14.09 -9.36
C ASP A 177 -7.38 14.36 -9.90
N ALA A 178 -8.06 15.42 -9.45
CA ALA A 178 -9.40 15.72 -9.94
C ALA A 178 -9.35 16.24 -11.38
N MET A 179 -8.37 17.07 -11.70
CA MET A 179 -8.19 17.56 -13.07
C MET A 179 -7.80 16.43 -14.01
N LYS A 180 -6.88 15.56 -13.55
CA LYS A 180 -6.52 14.34 -14.26
C LYS A 180 -7.75 13.45 -14.52
N ASN A 181 -8.55 13.19 -13.47
CA ASN A 181 -9.76 12.36 -13.57
C ASN A 181 -10.83 13.01 -14.44
N ARG A 182 -10.95 14.34 -14.46
CA ARG A 182 -11.85 15.06 -15.37
C ARG A 182 -11.47 14.83 -16.82
N LEU A 183 -10.22 15.07 -17.19
CA LEU A 183 -9.76 14.92 -18.57
C LEU A 183 -9.85 13.46 -19.03
N ARG A 184 -9.48 12.51 -18.16
CA ARG A 184 -9.63 11.08 -18.40
C ARG A 184 -11.12 10.71 -18.58
N GLY A 185 -12.00 11.23 -17.72
CA GLY A 185 -13.45 11.01 -17.80
C GLY A 185 -14.04 11.53 -19.10
N GLN A 186 -13.74 12.76 -19.48
CA GLN A 186 -14.22 13.36 -20.74
C GLN A 186 -13.74 12.57 -21.96
N THR A 187 -12.47 12.12 -21.97
CA THR A 187 -11.94 11.29 -23.05
C THR A 187 -12.67 9.94 -23.13
N LEU A 188 -12.91 9.30 -21.98
CA LEU A 188 -13.68 8.05 -21.93
C LEU A 188 -15.12 8.24 -22.37
N ASP A 189 -15.80 9.33 -21.96
CA ASP A 189 -17.18 9.61 -22.37
C ASP A 189 -17.30 9.69 -23.88
N ALA A 190 -16.41 10.46 -24.52
CA ALA A 190 -16.40 10.59 -25.96
C ALA A 190 -16.12 9.25 -26.69
N LEU A 191 -15.22 8.44 -26.15
CA LEU A 191 -14.92 7.11 -26.70
C LEU A 191 -16.10 6.15 -26.53
N PHE A 192 -16.72 6.11 -25.35
CA PHE A 192 -17.87 5.25 -25.09
C PHE A 192 -19.05 5.61 -25.99
N GLU A 193 -19.37 6.91 -26.17
CA GLU A 193 -20.38 7.34 -27.13
C GLU A 193 -20.07 6.82 -28.55
N SER A 194 -18.80 6.95 -28.95
CA SER A 194 -18.36 6.48 -30.29
C SER A 194 -18.46 4.95 -30.42
N TRP A 195 -18.11 4.19 -29.35
CA TRP A 195 -18.13 2.73 -29.36
C TRP A 195 -19.54 2.13 -29.30
N TYR A 196 -20.53 2.87 -28.78
CA TYR A 196 -21.93 2.47 -28.84
C TYR A 196 -22.53 2.58 -30.24
N ASP A 197 -21.94 3.36 -31.15
CA ASP A 197 -22.39 3.42 -32.56
C ASP A 197 -22.02 2.11 -33.27
N GLU A 198 -23.03 1.38 -33.77
CA GLU A 198 -22.86 0.11 -34.49
C GLU A 198 -21.97 0.23 -35.75
N ARG A 199 -21.81 1.43 -36.27
CA ARG A 199 -20.93 1.71 -37.43
C ARG A 199 -19.45 1.82 -37.05
N ASN A 200 -19.14 1.91 -35.77
CA ASN A 200 -17.77 1.96 -35.31
C ASN A 200 -17.13 0.57 -35.35
N SER A 201 -15.92 0.49 -35.89
CA SER A 201 -15.17 -0.77 -36.02
C SER A 201 -14.87 -1.44 -34.66
N MET A 202 -14.87 -0.68 -33.57
CA MET A 202 -14.63 -1.16 -32.21
C MET A 202 -15.92 -1.65 -31.50
N HIS A 203 -17.12 -1.36 -32.07
CA HIS A 203 -18.42 -1.66 -31.45
C HIS A 203 -18.53 -3.11 -30.98
N ALA A 204 -18.25 -4.07 -31.84
CA ALA A 204 -18.40 -5.49 -31.54
C ALA A 204 -17.46 -5.95 -30.39
N ARG A 205 -16.20 -5.43 -30.37
CA ARG A 205 -15.24 -5.70 -29.29
C ARG A 205 -15.66 -5.04 -27.99
N PHE A 206 -16.10 -3.80 -28.06
CA PHE A 206 -16.59 -3.06 -26.90
C PHE A 206 -17.78 -3.79 -26.26
N MET A 207 -18.76 -4.23 -27.03
CA MET A 207 -19.93 -4.95 -26.51
C MET A 207 -19.55 -6.30 -25.91
N ASP A 208 -18.63 -7.10 -26.54
CA ASP A 208 -18.19 -8.39 -25.99
C ASP A 208 -17.46 -8.22 -24.64
N VAL A 209 -16.67 -7.14 -24.49
CA VAL A 209 -16.02 -6.81 -23.22
C VAL A 209 -17.00 -6.30 -22.18
N LEU A 210 -17.95 -5.42 -22.58
CA LEU A 210 -18.96 -4.85 -21.71
C LEU A 210 -19.89 -5.93 -21.15
N ASP A 211 -20.28 -6.90 -21.96
CA ASP A 211 -21.12 -8.03 -21.56
C ASP A 211 -20.45 -8.92 -20.49
N ASN A 212 -19.14 -8.82 -20.32
CA ASN A 212 -18.41 -9.53 -19.29
C ASN A 212 -18.36 -8.78 -17.94
N MET A 213 -18.83 -7.54 -17.86
CA MET A 213 -18.78 -6.77 -16.62
C MET A 213 -19.94 -7.15 -15.69
N GLN A 214 -19.67 -7.16 -14.40
CA GLN A 214 -20.67 -7.40 -13.36
C GLN A 214 -21.23 -6.06 -12.87
N GLY A 215 -22.53 -5.95 -12.75
CA GLY A 215 -23.17 -4.83 -12.07
C GLY A 215 -24.36 -4.24 -12.82
N PRO A 216 -25.20 -3.48 -12.14
CA PRO A 216 -26.37 -2.83 -12.75
C PRO A 216 -26.00 -1.67 -13.68
N ARG A 217 -24.73 -1.25 -13.68
CA ARG A 217 -24.17 -0.21 -14.54
C ARG A 217 -22.83 -0.65 -15.11
N HIS A 218 -22.89 -1.51 -16.10
CA HIS A 218 -21.72 -2.14 -16.75
C HIS A 218 -20.63 -1.14 -17.19
N ASP A 219 -21.03 0.04 -17.64
CA ASP A 219 -20.11 1.12 -18.04
C ASP A 219 -19.16 1.55 -16.93
N GLY A 220 -19.65 1.68 -15.70
CA GLY A 220 -18.84 2.08 -14.55
C GLY A 220 -17.74 1.05 -14.22
N ASP A 221 -18.11 -0.23 -14.30
CA ASP A 221 -17.18 -1.32 -14.00
C ASP A 221 -16.11 -1.45 -15.11
N LEU A 222 -16.50 -1.28 -16.37
CA LEU A 222 -15.55 -1.29 -17.48
C LEU A 222 -14.58 -0.10 -17.39
N ARG A 223 -15.09 1.11 -17.11
CA ARG A 223 -14.27 2.31 -16.90
C ARG A 223 -13.25 2.12 -15.80
N ALA A 224 -13.68 1.62 -14.64
CA ALA A 224 -12.81 1.35 -13.51
C ALA A 224 -11.73 0.31 -13.85
N THR A 225 -12.10 -0.75 -14.58
CA THR A 225 -11.17 -1.78 -15.02
C THR A 225 -10.15 -1.24 -16.01
N MET A 226 -10.59 -0.47 -17.03
CA MET A 226 -9.70 0.18 -17.99
C MET A 226 -8.70 1.10 -17.30
N MET A 227 -9.16 1.95 -16.39
CA MET A 227 -8.29 2.89 -15.68
C MET A 227 -7.29 2.18 -14.77
N SER A 228 -7.73 1.15 -14.06
CA SER A 228 -6.84 0.35 -13.20
C SER A 228 -5.70 -0.33 -13.99
N LEU A 229 -6.00 -0.88 -15.17
CA LEU A 229 -4.98 -1.48 -16.04
C LEU A 229 -4.09 -0.40 -16.69
N TYR A 230 -4.66 0.71 -17.10
CA TYR A 230 -3.93 1.83 -17.66
C TYR A 230 -2.92 2.40 -16.66
N ASP A 231 -3.34 2.65 -15.41
CA ASP A 231 -2.46 3.15 -14.36
C ASP A 231 -1.29 2.20 -14.09
N LYS A 232 -1.52 0.89 -14.10
CA LYS A 232 -0.44 -0.10 -14.01
C LYS A 232 0.50 -0.06 -15.22
N ALA A 233 -0.04 0.07 -16.43
CA ALA A 233 0.79 0.18 -17.62
C ALA A 233 1.70 1.40 -17.60
N LEU A 234 1.26 2.51 -17.00
CA LEU A 234 2.06 3.74 -16.86
C LEU A 234 3.30 3.59 -15.96
N THR A 235 3.37 2.55 -15.15
CA THR A 235 4.57 2.26 -14.32
C THR A 235 5.61 1.40 -15.04
N LYS A 236 5.32 0.96 -16.28
CA LYS A 236 6.16 0.05 -17.06
C LYS A 236 6.95 0.80 -18.13
N PRO A 237 8.23 0.46 -18.35
CA PRO A 237 9.06 1.10 -19.37
C PRO A 237 8.49 0.97 -20.79
N ASN A 238 7.95 -0.21 -21.11
CA ASN A 238 7.24 -0.47 -22.37
C ASN A 238 5.76 -0.78 -22.08
N ARG A 239 4.95 0.26 -21.87
CA ARG A 239 3.54 0.14 -21.50
C ARG A 239 2.69 -0.62 -22.51
N ILE A 240 2.93 -0.40 -23.81
CA ILE A 240 2.18 -1.05 -24.89
C ILE A 240 2.57 -2.53 -24.99
N GLY A 241 3.87 -2.82 -24.94
CA GLY A 241 4.36 -4.20 -24.91
C GLY A 241 3.86 -4.97 -23.68
N TRP A 242 3.84 -4.35 -22.53
CA TRP A 242 3.28 -4.94 -21.30
C TRP A 242 1.80 -5.28 -21.46
N LEU A 243 0.98 -4.33 -21.96
CA LEU A 243 -0.44 -4.57 -22.23
C LEU A 243 -0.66 -5.71 -23.23
N SER A 244 0.09 -5.74 -24.34
CA SER A 244 -0.10 -6.74 -25.40
C SER A 244 0.19 -8.17 -24.93
N ARG A 245 1.03 -8.33 -23.91
CA ARG A 245 1.39 -9.64 -23.34
C ARG A 245 0.44 -10.14 -22.26
N LEU A 246 -0.48 -9.30 -21.74
CA LEU A 246 -1.42 -9.72 -20.69
C LEU A 246 -2.24 -10.96 -21.04
N ALA A 247 -2.51 -11.20 -22.32
CA ALA A 247 -3.27 -12.36 -22.78
C ALA A 247 -2.42 -13.60 -23.08
N GLU A 248 -1.07 -13.52 -22.97
CA GLU A 248 -0.18 -14.67 -23.24
C GLU A 248 -0.51 -15.94 -22.43
N PRO A 249 -0.91 -15.85 -21.14
CA PRO A 249 -1.28 -17.04 -20.37
C PRO A 249 -2.39 -17.91 -21.01
N TYR A 250 -3.22 -17.30 -21.87
CA TYR A 250 -4.31 -18.00 -22.54
C TYR A 250 -3.94 -18.69 -23.86
N ARG A 251 -2.69 -18.55 -24.32
CA ARG A 251 -2.20 -19.19 -25.55
C ARG A 251 -1.87 -20.66 -25.39
N PHE A 252 -2.07 -21.19 -24.19
CA PHE A 252 -1.69 -22.53 -23.82
C PHE A 252 -2.88 -23.50 -23.93
N ASN A 253 -2.69 -24.72 -24.48
CA ASN A 253 -3.73 -25.70 -24.64
C ASN A 253 -3.52 -26.88 -23.67
N ILE A 254 -4.38 -26.98 -22.67
CA ILE A 254 -4.31 -27.99 -21.60
C ILE A 254 -4.65 -29.38 -22.12
N ALA A 255 -5.58 -29.50 -23.08
CA ALA A 255 -5.96 -30.76 -23.64
C ALA A 255 -4.82 -31.47 -24.39
N SER A 256 -3.81 -30.72 -24.84
CA SER A 256 -2.63 -31.27 -25.52
C SER A 256 -1.58 -31.89 -24.61
N LEU A 257 -1.69 -31.71 -23.29
CA LEU A 257 -0.70 -32.14 -22.32
C LEU A 257 -0.84 -33.63 -21.94
N ASN A 258 0.29 -34.35 -21.92
CA ASN A 258 0.35 -35.75 -21.48
C ASN A 258 0.39 -35.89 -19.96
N GLN A 259 0.81 -34.86 -19.24
CA GLN A 259 0.86 -34.80 -17.76
C GLN A 259 0.56 -33.39 -17.27
N VAL A 260 0.03 -33.28 -16.05
CA VAL A 260 -0.38 -31.99 -15.48
C VAL A 260 0.81 -31.17 -14.99
N VAL A 261 1.81 -31.82 -14.37
CA VAL A 261 2.98 -31.16 -13.75
C VAL A 261 4.27 -31.81 -14.24
N GLY A 262 5.28 -31.00 -14.59
CA GLY A 262 6.65 -31.48 -14.86
C GLY A 262 6.87 -32.12 -16.23
N GLY A 263 6.07 -31.76 -17.24
CA GLY A 263 6.28 -32.28 -18.61
C GLY A 263 7.48 -31.65 -19.33
N GLU A 264 8.00 -32.33 -20.34
CA GLU A 264 9.08 -31.83 -21.22
C GLU A 264 8.75 -30.46 -21.86
N TYR A 265 7.46 -30.15 -21.94
CA TYR A 265 6.88 -28.86 -22.33
C TYR A 265 5.98 -28.33 -21.22
N GLY A 266 6.39 -28.56 -19.95
CA GLY A 266 5.62 -28.20 -18.77
C GLY A 266 5.25 -26.73 -18.82
N ASN A 267 3.96 -26.46 -18.71
CA ASN A 267 3.52 -25.11 -18.54
C ASN A 267 3.89 -24.68 -17.13
N GLU A 268 4.78 -23.72 -17.03
CA GLU A 268 5.22 -23.13 -15.78
C GLU A 268 4.03 -22.67 -14.89
N TYR A 269 2.90 -22.30 -15.52
CA TYR A 269 1.66 -21.93 -14.82
C TYR A 269 1.01 -23.13 -14.12
N LEU A 270 0.90 -24.28 -14.82
CA LEU A 270 0.37 -25.51 -14.23
C LEU A 270 1.26 -26.00 -13.10
N ASP A 271 2.57 -26.00 -13.33
CA ASP A 271 3.54 -26.42 -12.33
C ASP A 271 3.42 -25.57 -11.07
N ARG A 272 3.40 -24.25 -11.16
CA ARG A 272 3.23 -23.36 -10.02
C ARG A 272 1.88 -23.59 -9.30
N TYR A 273 0.80 -23.73 -10.03
CA TYR A 273 -0.54 -23.89 -9.48
C TYR A 273 -0.71 -25.18 -8.70
N PHE A 274 -0.23 -26.28 -9.25
CA PHE A 274 -0.34 -27.59 -8.62
C PHE A 274 0.81 -27.87 -7.66
N GLN A 275 2.01 -27.29 -7.84
CA GLN A 275 3.11 -27.49 -6.92
C GLN A 275 2.75 -27.00 -5.50
N GLY A 276 2.11 -25.85 -5.38
CA GLY A 276 1.62 -25.37 -4.07
C GLY A 276 0.59 -26.32 -3.43
N TRP A 277 -0.25 -26.98 -4.25
CA TRP A 277 -1.14 -28.03 -3.77
C TRP A 277 -0.36 -29.29 -3.36
N ILE A 278 0.61 -29.71 -4.17
CA ILE A 278 1.47 -30.88 -3.90
C ILE A 278 2.22 -30.66 -2.58
N ASP A 279 2.88 -29.54 -2.39
CA ASP A 279 3.63 -29.20 -1.17
C ASP A 279 2.76 -29.27 0.08
N MET A 280 1.52 -28.79 -0.02
CA MET A 280 0.53 -28.84 1.07
C MET A 280 0.01 -30.26 1.34
N ALA A 281 -0.09 -31.08 0.30
CA ALA A 281 -0.68 -32.41 0.37
C ALA A 281 0.33 -33.50 0.76
N GLU A 282 1.61 -33.36 0.42
CA GLU A 282 2.61 -34.43 0.57
C GLU A 282 2.73 -34.93 2.00
N HIS A 283 2.83 -34.06 2.99
CA HIS A 283 2.97 -34.49 4.39
C HIS A 283 1.71 -35.19 4.92
N PRO A 284 0.48 -34.65 4.81
CA PRO A 284 -0.73 -35.36 5.26
C PRO A 284 -0.99 -36.67 4.51
N LEU A 285 -0.64 -36.75 3.22
CA LEU A 285 -0.81 -37.96 2.44
C LEU A 285 0.24 -39.03 2.77
N ALA A 286 1.48 -38.63 3.06
CA ALA A 286 2.52 -39.51 3.58
C ALA A 286 2.14 -40.06 4.97
N GLU A 287 1.57 -39.24 5.85
CA GLU A 287 1.10 -39.66 7.14
C GLU A 287 -0.10 -40.64 7.03
N LEU A 288 -1.03 -40.38 6.10
CA LEU A 288 -2.10 -41.36 5.79
C LEU A 288 -1.52 -42.69 5.36
N ARG A 289 -0.54 -42.67 4.46
CA ARG A 289 0.15 -43.90 4.00
C ARG A 289 0.81 -44.65 5.15
N SER A 290 1.54 -43.93 6.01
CA SER A 290 2.16 -44.50 7.21
C SER A 290 1.15 -45.14 8.14
N CYS A 291 0.04 -44.47 8.42
CA CYS A 291 -1.06 -45.02 9.24
C CYS A 291 -1.70 -46.27 8.62
N LEU A 292 -1.87 -46.28 7.29
CA LEU A 292 -2.41 -47.48 6.58
C LEU A 292 -1.42 -48.66 6.61
N ASP A 293 -0.13 -48.42 6.44
CA ASP A 293 0.88 -49.45 6.52
C ASP A 293 1.01 -50.02 7.93
N GLU A 294 0.92 -49.21 8.98
CA GLU A 294 0.89 -49.65 10.36
C GLU A 294 -0.39 -50.47 10.70
N ALA A 295 -1.54 -50.05 10.19
CA ALA A 295 -2.80 -50.78 10.31
C ALA A 295 -2.71 -52.17 9.60
N LEU A 296 -2.09 -52.23 8.43
CA LEU A 296 -1.90 -53.48 7.71
C LEU A 296 -0.92 -54.45 8.38
N ALA A 297 0.16 -53.94 8.97
CA ALA A 297 1.12 -54.73 9.71
C ALA A 297 0.52 -55.47 10.92
N SER A 298 -0.57 -54.95 11.45
CA SER A 298 -1.28 -55.51 12.59
C SER A 298 -2.42 -56.46 12.18
N CYS A 299 -2.62 -56.78 10.89
CA CYS A 299 -3.71 -57.57 10.40
C CYS A 299 -3.39 -59.07 10.25
N HIS A 300 -4.37 -59.97 10.55
CA HIS A 300 -4.21 -61.42 10.38
C HIS A 300 -4.39 -61.89 8.93
N ASP A 301 -5.16 -61.16 8.11
CA ASP A 301 -5.37 -61.42 6.67
C ASP A 301 -4.93 -60.25 5.84
N ALA A 302 -3.63 -60.25 5.46
CA ALA A 302 -3.00 -59.19 4.70
C ALA A 302 -3.58 -58.99 3.29
N HIS A 303 -4.09 -60.03 2.68
CA HIS A 303 -4.61 -59.96 1.30
C HIS A 303 -5.95 -59.24 1.20
N THR A 304 -6.89 -59.62 2.08
CA THR A 304 -8.20 -58.92 2.16
C THR A 304 -8.01 -57.49 2.67
N ALA A 305 -7.14 -57.28 3.65
CA ALA A 305 -6.82 -55.96 4.16
C ALA A 305 -6.19 -55.04 3.10
N GLN A 306 -5.34 -55.55 2.25
CA GLN A 306 -4.73 -54.81 1.14
C GLN A 306 -5.76 -54.38 0.11
N GLN A 307 -6.74 -55.27 -0.26
CA GLN A 307 -7.85 -54.94 -1.15
C GLN A 307 -8.76 -53.84 -0.55
N ASP A 308 -9.04 -53.92 0.73
CA ASP A 308 -9.86 -52.91 1.45
C ASP A 308 -9.22 -51.53 1.51
N THR A 309 -7.88 -51.44 1.45
CA THR A 309 -7.15 -50.17 1.51
C THR A 309 -6.77 -49.59 0.15
N VAL A 310 -6.98 -50.29 -0.98
CA VAL A 310 -6.61 -49.84 -2.33
C VAL A 310 -7.13 -48.42 -2.61
N SER A 311 -8.41 -48.18 -2.36
CA SER A 311 -9.02 -46.85 -2.60
C SER A 311 -8.44 -45.74 -1.75
N LEU A 312 -7.99 -46.03 -0.52
CA LEU A 312 -7.33 -45.05 0.36
C LEU A 312 -5.88 -44.80 -0.09
N ARG A 313 -5.19 -45.82 -0.59
CA ARG A 313 -3.85 -45.66 -1.18
C ARG A 313 -3.86 -44.82 -2.44
N MET A 314 -4.91 -44.95 -3.29
CA MET A 314 -5.07 -44.05 -4.44
C MET A 314 -5.10 -42.58 -4.05
N ILE A 315 -5.66 -42.23 -2.88
CA ILE A 315 -5.63 -40.83 -2.38
C ILE A 315 -4.19 -40.43 -2.05
N CYS A 316 -3.39 -41.32 -1.47
CA CYS A 316 -1.99 -41.06 -1.17
C CYS A 316 -1.14 -40.83 -2.41
N ASP A 317 -1.56 -41.35 -3.57
CA ASP A 317 -0.83 -41.27 -4.84
C ASP A 317 -1.24 -40.08 -5.71
N LEU A 318 -2.17 -39.23 -5.26
CA LEU A 318 -2.65 -38.08 -6.03
C LEU A 318 -1.51 -37.14 -6.50
N PRO A 319 -0.49 -36.80 -5.69
CA PRO A 319 0.65 -35.99 -6.16
C PRO A 319 1.41 -36.66 -7.33
N GLN A 320 1.54 -37.99 -7.29
CA GLN A 320 2.20 -38.76 -8.35
C GLN A 320 1.37 -38.75 -9.64
N TYR A 321 0.04 -38.87 -9.54
CA TYR A 321 -0.82 -38.81 -10.73
C TYR A 321 -0.75 -37.46 -11.42
N LEU A 322 -0.68 -36.36 -10.69
CA LEU A 322 -0.47 -35.03 -11.27
C LEU A 322 0.83 -34.94 -12.07
N ARG A 323 1.88 -35.65 -11.63
CA ARG A 323 3.21 -35.66 -12.28
C ARG A 323 3.32 -36.67 -13.42
N SER A 324 2.35 -37.57 -13.62
CA SER A 324 2.48 -38.67 -14.58
C SER A 324 1.29 -38.88 -15.51
N GLU A 325 0.18 -38.21 -15.28
CA GLU A 325 -1.05 -38.42 -16.07
C GLU A 325 -1.58 -37.09 -16.63
N SER A 326 -2.35 -37.17 -17.70
CA SER A 326 -3.01 -36.01 -18.31
C SER A 326 -4.12 -35.45 -17.41
N TRP A 327 -4.50 -34.22 -17.67
CA TRP A 327 -5.57 -33.50 -16.93
C TRP A 327 -6.85 -34.34 -16.81
N ASN A 328 -7.37 -34.86 -17.92
CA ASN A 328 -8.61 -35.63 -17.90
C ASN A 328 -8.47 -36.97 -17.16
N ALA A 329 -7.29 -37.59 -17.18
CA ALA A 329 -7.03 -38.81 -16.43
C ALA A 329 -7.02 -38.59 -14.93
N VAL A 330 -6.33 -37.55 -14.48
CA VAL A 330 -6.32 -37.14 -13.03
C VAL A 330 -7.74 -36.73 -12.62
N ARG A 331 -8.42 -35.94 -13.44
CA ARG A 331 -9.80 -35.53 -13.18
C ARG A 331 -10.73 -36.72 -12.95
N ALA A 332 -10.66 -37.75 -13.83
CA ALA A 332 -11.47 -38.94 -13.66
C ALA A 332 -11.24 -39.64 -12.31
N ARG A 333 -10.00 -39.66 -11.81
CA ARG A 333 -9.69 -40.21 -10.47
C ARG A 333 -10.21 -39.38 -9.33
N VAL A 334 -10.24 -38.04 -9.49
CA VAL A 334 -10.57 -37.10 -8.41
C VAL A 334 -12.05 -36.75 -8.39
N ILE A 335 -12.69 -36.61 -9.56
CA ILE A 335 -14.09 -36.23 -9.71
C ILE A 335 -14.99 -37.45 -9.86
N ASP A 336 -14.71 -38.29 -10.89
CA ASP A 336 -15.62 -39.38 -11.28
C ASP A 336 -15.53 -40.54 -10.29
N ALA A 337 -14.34 -40.90 -9.82
CA ALA A 337 -14.15 -41.90 -8.76
C ALA A 337 -14.45 -41.39 -7.35
N ASN A 338 -14.54 -40.07 -7.19
CA ASN A 338 -14.85 -39.31 -5.96
C ASN A 338 -14.23 -39.89 -4.67
N PRO A 339 -12.94 -39.66 -4.44
CA PRO A 339 -12.25 -40.15 -3.22
C PRO A 339 -12.93 -39.79 -1.93
N LEU A 340 -13.65 -38.64 -1.87
CA LEU A 340 -14.36 -38.18 -0.66
C LEU A 340 -15.55 -39.10 -0.29
N ASP A 341 -16.12 -39.82 -1.25
CA ASP A 341 -17.17 -40.79 -0.98
C ASP A 341 -16.63 -42.11 -0.39
N VAL A 342 -15.36 -42.41 -0.67
CA VAL A 342 -14.65 -43.58 -0.17
C VAL A 342 -14.20 -43.38 1.29
N LEU A 343 -13.68 -42.19 1.63
CA LEU A 343 -13.19 -41.85 2.96
C LEU A 343 -14.21 -42.11 4.08
N PRO A 344 -15.51 -41.69 3.98
CA PRO A 344 -16.49 -41.95 5.03
C PRO A 344 -16.95 -43.40 5.12
N LYS A 345 -16.91 -44.14 4.03
CA LYS A 345 -17.37 -45.57 3.98
C LYS A 345 -16.33 -46.51 4.58
N ARG A 346 -15.04 -46.16 4.44
CA ARG A 346 -13.94 -47.00 4.94
C ARG A 346 -13.37 -46.53 6.28
N ILE A 347 -13.44 -45.24 6.56
CA ILE A 347 -13.00 -44.64 7.84
C ILE A 347 -14.22 -44.06 8.52
N THR A 348 -14.96 -44.89 9.25
CA THR A 348 -16.10 -44.44 10.04
C THR A 348 -15.62 -44.03 11.43
N VAL A 349 -15.82 -42.75 11.79
CA VAL A 349 -15.67 -42.26 13.16
C VAL A 349 -16.86 -42.79 13.94
N GLY A 350 -16.91 -44.14 14.10
CA GLY A 350 -17.88 -44.82 14.97
C GLY A 350 -17.49 -44.68 16.44
N LYS A 351 -18.35 -45.18 17.31
CA LYS A 351 -18.08 -45.11 18.77
C LYS A 351 -16.85 -45.90 19.22
N THR A 352 -16.41 -46.90 18.43
CA THR A 352 -15.36 -47.86 18.86
C THR A 352 -14.21 -48.10 17.87
N ALA A 353 -14.35 -47.77 16.59
CA ALA A 353 -13.31 -48.02 15.57
C ALA A 353 -13.31 -46.93 14.51
N ILE A 354 -12.12 -46.54 14.03
CA ILE A 354 -11.94 -45.51 13.00
C ILE A 354 -11.81 -46.12 11.59
N LEU A 355 -11.04 -47.18 11.45
CA LEU A 355 -10.93 -47.96 10.21
C LEU A 355 -11.62 -49.30 10.46
N LYS A 356 -12.72 -49.56 9.78
CA LYS A 356 -13.45 -50.82 9.90
C LYS A 356 -13.68 -51.40 8.49
N SER A 357 -13.08 -52.54 8.26
CA SER A 357 -13.34 -53.42 7.11
C SER A 357 -13.55 -54.83 7.63
N THR A 358 -13.74 -55.78 6.73
CA THR A 358 -13.83 -57.22 7.10
C THR A 358 -12.52 -57.72 7.72
N ALA A 359 -11.39 -57.12 7.45
CA ALA A 359 -10.07 -57.55 7.89
C ALA A 359 -9.33 -56.56 8.81
N ILE A 360 -9.74 -55.27 8.88
CA ILE A 360 -9.06 -54.23 9.63
C ILE A 360 -9.99 -53.54 10.59
N ALA A 361 -9.61 -53.43 11.88
CA ALA A 361 -10.29 -52.63 12.89
C ALA A 361 -9.26 -51.86 13.75
N VAL A 362 -9.18 -50.54 13.59
CA VAL A 362 -8.31 -49.69 14.41
C VAL A 362 -9.16 -49.04 15.51
N PRO A 363 -8.87 -49.30 16.81
CA PRO A 363 -9.60 -48.68 17.91
C PRO A 363 -9.45 -47.16 17.93
N LYS A 364 -10.51 -46.42 18.18
CA LYS A 364 -10.49 -44.93 18.17
C LYS A 364 -9.55 -44.35 19.22
N ASP A 365 -9.48 -45.01 20.37
CA ASP A 365 -8.69 -44.53 21.52
C ASP A 365 -7.22 -44.94 21.44
N SER A 366 -6.84 -45.76 20.45
CA SER A 366 -5.43 -46.07 20.18
C SER A 366 -4.68 -44.84 19.64
N GLU A 367 -3.37 -44.82 19.79
CA GLU A 367 -2.52 -43.78 19.23
C GLU A 367 -2.68 -43.69 17.68
N LEU A 368 -2.63 -44.84 17.01
CA LEU A 368 -2.89 -44.95 15.57
C LEU A 368 -4.29 -44.42 15.19
N GLY A 369 -5.32 -44.73 16.02
CA GLY A 369 -6.68 -44.26 15.79
C GLY A 369 -6.81 -42.72 15.86
N ARG A 370 -6.14 -42.09 16.80
CA ARG A 370 -6.13 -40.62 16.94
C ARG A 370 -5.39 -39.96 15.76
N ARG A 371 -4.21 -40.44 15.42
CA ARG A 371 -3.42 -39.96 14.26
C ARG A 371 -4.23 -40.06 12.97
N LEU A 372 -4.85 -41.23 12.70
CA LEU A 372 -5.66 -41.46 11.51
C LEU A 372 -6.89 -40.52 11.45
N ALA A 373 -7.54 -40.26 12.57
CA ALA A 373 -8.70 -39.35 12.62
C ALA A 373 -8.33 -37.90 12.33
N GLU A 374 -7.17 -37.46 12.79
CA GLU A 374 -6.66 -36.12 12.58
C GLU A 374 -6.23 -35.93 11.12
N THR A 375 -5.45 -36.87 10.60
CA THR A 375 -4.98 -36.89 9.20
C THR A 375 -6.13 -36.87 8.22
N VAL A 376 -7.17 -37.71 8.39
CA VAL A 376 -8.35 -37.75 7.52
C VAL A 376 -9.14 -36.44 7.52
N ARG A 377 -9.20 -35.73 8.66
CA ARG A 377 -9.84 -34.41 8.69
C ARG A 377 -9.12 -33.40 7.81
N GLY A 378 -7.79 -33.41 7.83
CA GLY A 378 -6.97 -32.55 6.96
C GLY A 378 -7.14 -32.90 5.48
N ILE A 379 -7.06 -34.17 5.13
CA ILE A 379 -7.12 -34.67 3.76
C ILE A 379 -8.45 -34.32 3.07
N LYS A 380 -9.57 -34.31 3.78
CA LYS A 380 -10.86 -33.92 3.17
C LYS A 380 -10.80 -32.53 2.52
N GLY A 381 -10.18 -31.56 3.20
CA GLY A 381 -10.02 -30.22 2.65
C GLY A 381 -9.11 -30.22 1.41
N ILE A 382 -7.99 -30.97 1.48
CA ILE A 382 -7.00 -31.07 0.40
C ILE A 382 -7.62 -31.70 -0.85
N VAL A 383 -8.36 -32.79 -0.70
CA VAL A 383 -9.04 -33.46 -1.84
C VAL A 383 -10.15 -32.57 -2.40
N SER A 384 -10.93 -31.91 -1.56
CA SER A 384 -11.97 -30.99 -2.01
C SER A 384 -11.41 -29.79 -2.78
N ASP A 385 -10.24 -29.29 -2.40
CA ASP A 385 -9.54 -28.24 -3.12
C ASP A 385 -9.11 -28.74 -4.51
N LEU A 386 -8.51 -29.93 -4.58
CA LEU A 386 -8.14 -30.54 -5.86
C LEU A 386 -9.36 -30.80 -6.77
N GLN A 387 -10.49 -31.22 -6.18
CA GLN A 387 -11.74 -31.37 -6.94
C GLN A 387 -12.22 -30.04 -7.53
N SER A 388 -12.11 -28.96 -6.78
CA SER A 388 -12.48 -27.64 -7.29
C SER A 388 -11.54 -27.16 -8.40
N LYS A 389 -10.24 -27.48 -8.31
CA LYS A 389 -9.24 -27.14 -9.32
C LYS A 389 -9.44 -27.92 -10.62
N LEU A 390 -9.93 -29.15 -10.56
CA LEU A 390 -10.17 -30.04 -11.69
C LEU A 390 -11.66 -30.15 -12.08
N ALA A 391 -12.47 -29.16 -11.74
CA ALA A 391 -13.93 -29.18 -11.95
C ALA A 391 -14.31 -29.34 -13.43
N PHE A 392 -13.58 -28.72 -14.35
CA PHE A 392 -13.80 -28.76 -15.79
C PHE A 392 -12.89 -29.78 -16.46
N THR A 393 -13.34 -30.32 -17.64
CA THR A 393 -12.46 -31.11 -18.52
C THR A 393 -11.43 -30.21 -19.19
N ALA A 394 -10.33 -30.78 -19.70
CA ALA A 394 -9.30 -30.01 -20.40
C ALA A 394 -9.88 -29.18 -21.56
N GLU A 395 -10.78 -29.79 -22.36
CA GLU A 395 -11.40 -29.16 -23.52
C GLU A 395 -12.35 -28.02 -23.09
N GLN A 396 -13.01 -28.16 -21.92
CA GLN A 396 -13.84 -27.09 -21.38
C GLN A 396 -12.98 -25.93 -20.89
N VAL A 397 -11.81 -26.21 -20.27
CA VAL A 397 -10.88 -25.16 -19.84
C VAL A 397 -10.37 -24.41 -21.06
N ASP A 398 -9.88 -25.11 -22.09
CA ASP A 398 -9.38 -24.52 -23.33
C ASP A 398 -10.43 -23.62 -24.01
N SER A 399 -11.69 -24.08 -24.05
CA SER A 399 -12.80 -23.27 -24.61
C SER A 399 -13.11 -22.02 -23.80
N LEU A 400 -13.03 -22.10 -22.46
CA LEU A 400 -13.18 -20.91 -21.59
C LEU A 400 -12.02 -19.94 -21.79
N ASP A 401 -10.81 -20.47 -21.95
CA ASP A 401 -9.59 -19.70 -22.15
C ASP A 401 -9.60 -18.93 -23.48
N GLU A 402 -10.10 -19.55 -24.58
CA GLU A 402 -10.29 -18.84 -25.85
C GLU A 402 -11.24 -17.65 -25.75
N VAL A 403 -12.35 -17.80 -25.01
CA VAL A 403 -13.28 -16.68 -24.78
C VAL A 403 -12.63 -15.59 -23.93
N ALA A 404 -11.90 -15.98 -22.88
CA ALA A 404 -11.23 -15.06 -21.99
C ALA A 404 -10.10 -14.29 -22.70
N ALA A 405 -9.29 -14.96 -23.52
CA ALA A 405 -8.25 -14.34 -24.34
C ALA A 405 -8.84 -13.27 -25.25
N ARG A 406 -9.87 -13.60 -26.02
CA ARG A 406 -10.53 -12.67 -26.94
C ARG A 406 -11.06 -11.42 -26.22
N ARG A 407 -11.70 -11.59 -25.06
CA ARG A 407 -12.21 -10.48 -24.27
C ARG A 407 -11.10 -9.62 -23.67
N LEU A 408 -10.03 -10.23 -23.21
CA LEU A 408 -8.86 -9.52 -22.69
C LEU A 408 -8.14 -8.75 -23.80
N GLU A 409 -7.95 -9.35 -24.97
CA GLU A 409 -7.41 -8.66 -26.16
C GLU A 409 -8.32 -7.50 -26.60
N GLY A 410 -9.64 -7.69 -26.52
CA GLY A 410 -10.62 -6.63 -26.72
C GLY A 410 -10.41 -5.47 -25.76
N LEU A 411 -10.31 -5.75 -24.46
CA LEU A 411 -10.05 -4.76 -23.42
C LEU A 411 -8.73 -4.01 -23.65
N ILE A 412 -7.66 -4.73 -24.00
CA ILE A 412 -6.35 -4.14 -24.34
C ILE A 412 -6.49 -3.16 -25.52
N SER A 413 -7.24 -3.54 -26.55
CA SER A 413 -7.50 -2.66 -27.72
C SER A 413 -8.25 -1.39 -27.32
N LEU A 414 -9.24 -1.48 -26.41
CA LEU A 414 -9.95 -0.31 -25.88
C LEU A 414 -9.00 0.61 -25.09
N ILE A 415 -8.15 0.04 -24.22
CA ILE A 415 -7.16 0.81 -23.43
C ILE A 415 -6.14 1.48 -24.34
N THR A 416 -5.66 0.79 -25.37
CA THR A 416 -4.71 1.37 -26.33
C THR A 416 -5.32 2.54 -27.09
N THR A 417 -6.60 2.41 -27.50
CA THR A 417 -7.33 3.51 -28.16
C THR A 417 -7.52 4.69 -27.19
N PHE A 418 -7.82 4.41 -25.93
CA PHE A 418 -7.91 5.45 -24.89
C PHE A 418 -6.56 6.17 -24.73
N ASP A 419 -5.45 5.46 -24.61
CA ASP A 419 -4.10 6.05 -24.46
C ASP A 419 -3.81 7.04 -25.59
N GLN A 420 -4.09 6.66 -26.83
CA GLN A 420 -3.89 7.52 -28.00
C GLN A 420 -4.76 8.79 -27.95
N GLN A 421 -6.04 8.66 -27.66
CA GLN A 421 -6.95 9.81 -27.59
C GLN A 421 -6.68 10.70 -26.39
N TYR A 422 -6.31 10.11 -25.27
CA TYR A 422 -5.93 10.85 -24.08
C TYR A 422 -4.62 11.62 -24.26
N ALA A 423 -3.66 11.05 -24.97
CA ALA A 423 -2.43 11.79 -25.35
C ALA A 423 -2.73 13.02 -26.19
N LEU A 424 -3.66 12.91 -27.17
CA LEU A 424 -4.12 14.05 -27.97
C LEU A 424 -4.85 15.10 -27.11
N ALA A 425 -5.72 14.68 -26.20
CA ALA A 425 -6.42 15.58 -25.29
C ALA A 425 -5.45 16.35 -24.38
N LYS A 426 -4.43 15.68 -23.82
CA LYS A 426 -3.36 16.31 -23.04
C LYS A 426 -2.57 17.33 -23.85
N GLN A 427 -2.24 17.01 -25.11
CA GLN A 427 -1.53 17.91 -25.99
C GLN A 427 -2.37 19.16 -26.32
N GLN A 428 -3.68 19.02 -26.58
CA GLN A 428 -4.59 20.14 -26.85
C GLN A 428 -4.69 21.10 -25.67
N GLU A 429 -4.72 20.58 -24.45
CA GLU A 429 -4.77 21.39 -23.23
C GLU A 429 -3.37 21.84 -22.75
N SER A 430 -2.30 21.45 -23.43
CA SER A 430 -0.89 21.72 -23.03
C SER A 430 -0.56 21.24 -21.63
N VAL A 431 -1.02 20.04 -21.26
CA VAL A 431 -0.81 19.41 -19.96
C VAL A 431 -0.15 18.05 -20.10
N ALA A 432 0.46 17.57 -19.03
CA ALA A 432 1.10 16.25 -18.96
C ALA A 432 0.95 15.61 -17.58
N GLU A 433 0.89 14.29 -17.52
CA GLU A 433 1.04 13.56 -16.26
C GLU A 433 2.53 13.34 -15.93
N PHE A 434 2.85 13.02 -14.66
CA PHE A 434 4.21 12.68 -14.24
C PHE A 434 4.80 11.52 -15.05
N SER A 435 3.99 10.54 -15.42
CA SER A 435 4.40 9.42 -16.27
C SER A 435 4.81 9.86 -17.67
N ASP A 436 4.10 10.81 -18.29
CA ASP A 436 4.48 11.34 -19.58
C ASP A 436 5.86 12.00 -19.52
N VAL A 437 6.09 12.78 -18.47
CA VAL A 437 7.39 13.45 -18.26
C VAL A 437 8.51 12.44 -18.05
N ALA A 438 8.24 11.33 -17.36
CA ALA A 438 9.21 10.26 -17.19
C ALA A 438 9.55 9.57 -18.52
N PHE A 439 8.55 9.27 -19.36
CA PHE A 439 8.77 8.71 -20.70
C PHE A 439 9.55 9.66 -21.59
N TRP A 440 9.18 10.94 -21.66
CA TRP A 440 9.92 11.94 -22.43
C TRP A 440 11.36 12.13 -21.95
N ALA A 441 11.60 12.03 -20.65
CA ALA A 441 12.95 12.07 -20.11
C ALA A 441 13.79 10.86 -20.56
N LEU A 442 13.18 9.66 -20.60
CA LEU A 442 13.81 8.46 -21.15
C LEU A 442 14.13 8.61 -22.64
N ASP A 443 13.16 9.10 -23.43
CA ASP A 443 13.35 9.36 -24.86
C ASP A 443 14.47 10.36 -25.10
N ALA A 444 14.53 11.44 -24.30
CA ALA A 444 15.63 12.40 -24.37
C ALA A 444 16.98 11.74 -24.09
N MET A 445 17.07 10.89 -23.06
CA MET A 445 18.32 10.21 -22.69
C MET A 445 18.77 9.15 -23.69
N GLN A 446 17.91 8.65 -24.56
CA GLN A 446 18.30 7.78 -25.68
C GLN A 446 19.06 8.54 -26.78
N GLN A 447 18.97 9.87 -26.81
CA GLN A 447 19.73 10.67 -27.76
C GLN A 447 21.20 10.77 -27.31
N PRO A 448 22.18 10.41 -28.18
CA PRO A 448 23.60 10.29 -27.77
C PRO A 448 24.19 11.59 -27.20
N ASP A 449 23.79 12.73 -27.75
CA ASP A 449 24.30 14.04 -27.31
C ASP A 449 23.74 14.44 -25.94
N VAL A 450 22.48 14.08 -25.67
CA VAL A 450 21.83 14.29 -24.36
C VAL A 450 22.45 13.37 -23.32
N ALA A 451 22.59 12.09 -23.63
CA ALA A 451 23.22 11.12 -22.74
C ALA A 451 24.65 11.52 -22.35
N LYS A 452 25.44 12.00 -23.33
CA LYS A 452 26.79 12.49 -23.09
C LYS A 452 26.84 13.72 -22.21
N ARG A 453 25.93 14.67 -22.40
CA ARG A 453 25.82 15.88 -21.53
C ARG A 453 25.45 15.53 -20.11
N ILE A 454 24.50 14.62 -19.93
CA ILE A 454 24.06 14.14 -18.62
C ILE A 454 25.21 13.45 -17.90
N GLY A 455 25.92 12.52 -18.54
CA GLY A 455 27.07 11.83 -17.96
C GLY A 455 28.24 12.76 -17.62
N ALA A 456 28.42 13.82 -18.40
CA ALA A 456 29.42 14.86 -18.08
C ALA A 456 28.99 15.74 -16.88
N GLN A 457 27.68 15.93 -16.67
CA GLN A 457 27.15 16.77 -15.60
C GLN A 457 27.12 16.00 -14.28
N TRP A 458 26.70 14.70 -14.27
CA TRP A 458 26.52 13.89 -13.08
C TRP A 458 27.38 12.62 -13.18
N ARG A 459 28.59 12.73 -12.71
CA ARG A 459 29.54 11.61 -12.69
C ARG A 459 29.33 10.66 -11.53
N TYR A 460 28.72 11.15 -10.43
CA TYR A 460 28.50 10.40 -9.20
C TYR A 460 27.04 10.45 -8.86
N ILE A 461 26.39 9.28 -8.88
CA ILE A 461 24.95 9.16 -8.67
C ILE A 461 24.70 8.34 -7.41
N TYR A 462 23.87 8.87 -6.53
CA TYR A 462 23.47 8.23 -5.27
C TYR A 462 21.95 8.10 -5.24
N VAL A 463 21.45 6.88 -5.00
CA VAL A 463 20.01 6.59 -4.98
C VAL A 463 19.65 6.00 -3.63
N ASP A 464 18.78 6.66 -2.89
CA ASP A 464 18.25 6.18 -1.59
C ASP A 464 16.88 5.52 -1.76
N GLU A 465 16.55 4.59 -0.86
CA GLU A 465 15.29 3.83 -0.83
C GLU A 465 14.98 3.08 -2.14
N CYS A 466 15.99 2.47 -2.76
CA CYS A 466 15.88 1.80 -4.07
C CYS A 466 14.79 0.72 -4.14
N GLN A 467 14.44 0.09 -3.00
CA GLN A 467 13.41 -0.95 -2.93
C GLN A 467 11.97 -0.42 -3.18
N ASP A 468 11.78 0.89 -3.21
CA ASP A 468 10.46 1.50 -3.45
C ASP A 468 10.25 1.95 -4.90
N ASN A 469 11.25 1.81 -5.75
CA ASN A 469 11.16 2.16 -7.15
C ASN A 469 10.31 1.16 -7.92
N ASN A 470 9.55 1.67 -8.89
CA ASN A 470 8.91 0.83 -9.91
C ASN A 470 9.84 0.60 -11.12
N ALA A 471 9.44 -0.26 -12.05
CA ALA A 471 10.25 -0.62 -13.20
C ALA A 471 10.61 0.58 -14.10
N LEU A 472 9.69 1.53 -14.31
CA LEU A 472 9.95 2.76 -15.07
C LEU A 472 11.04 3.60 -14.40
N GLN A 473 10.97 3.75 -13.07
CA GLN A 473 11.95 4.51 -12.29
C GLN A 473 13.32 3.81 -12.27
N ASN A 474 13.35 2.49 -12.18
CA ASN A 474 14.60 1.73 -12.27
C ASN A 474 15.22 1.84 -13.66
N ARG A 475 14.41 1.82 -14.71
CA ARG A 475 14.90 2.09 -16.08
C ARG A 475 15.49 3.50 -16.20
N PHE A 476 14.83 4.49 -15.61
CA PHE A 476 15.34 5.86 -15.58
C PHE A 476 16.71 5.94 -14.87
N ILE A 477 16.89 5.28 -13.73
CA ILE A 477 18.15 5.24 -13.00
C ILE A 477 19.25 4.59 -13.84
N ARG A 478 18.96 3.48 -14.53
CA ARG A 478 19.92 2.82 -15.42
C ARG A 478 20.37 3.74 -16.56
N GLU A 479 19.42 4.40 -17.21
CA GLU A 479 19.76 5.30 -18.34
C GLU A 479 20.59 6.51 -17.89
N ILE A 480 20.21 7.16 -16.78
CA ILE A 480 20.96 8.33 -16.30
C ILE A 480 22.36 7.97 -15.80
N SER A 481 22.54 6.73 -15.32
CA SER A 481 23.84 6.26 -14.82
C SER A 481 24.74 5.65 -15.89
N ARG A 482 24.29 5.51 -17.13
CA ARG A 482 25.03 4.84 -18.22
C ARG A 482 26.44 5.38 -18.43
N ASN A 483 26.65 6.67 -18.25
CA ASN A 483 27.94 7.34 -18.39
C ASN A 483 28.50 7.88 -17.05
N ALA A 484 27.94 7.47 -15.94
CA ALA A 484 28.41 7.85 -14.61
C ALA A 484 29.76 7.16 -14.29
N ALA A 485 30.59 7.80 -13.48
CA ALA A 485 31.80 7.20 -12.97
C ALA A 485 31.51 6.25 -11.79
N LYS A 486 30.45 6.56 -11.02
CA LYS A 486 30.03 5.74 -9.87
C LYS A 486 28.51 5.84 -9.70
N LEU A 487 27.86 4.69 -9.49
CA LEU A 487 26.48 4.59 -9.05
C LEU A 487 26.46 3.92 -7.67
N THR A 488 25.84 4.57 -6.68
CA THR A 488 25.64 4.00 -5.33
C THR A 488 24.13 3.84 -5.09
N MET A 489 23.71 2.62 -4.77
CA MET A 489 22.31 2.25 -4.53
C MET A 489 22.14 1.78 -3.09
N VAL A 490 21.18 2.38 -2.38
CA VAL A 490 20.90 2.07 -0.97
C VAL A 490 19.47 1.63 -0.81
N GLY A 491 19.25 0.53 -0.09
CA GLY A 491 17.90 0.04 0.13
C GLY A 491 17.78 -1.08 1.16
N ASP A 492 16.53 -1.46 1.44
CA ASP A 492 16.16 -2.58 2.30
C ASP A 492 14.89 -3.25 1.75
N VAL A 493 15.03 -4.39 1.10
CA VAL A 493 13.91 -5.17 0.54
C VAL A 493 12.81 -5.40 1.57
N LYS A 494 13.19 -5.61 2.85
CA LYS A 494 12.25 -5.83 3.96
C LYS A 494 11.39 -4.60 4.29
N GLN A 495 11.76 -3.40 3.82
CA GLN A 495 11.04 -2.15 4.01
C GLN A 495 10.30 -1.67 2.75
N SER A 496 10.20 -2.49 1.70
CA SER A 496 9.38 -2.16 0.53
C SER A 496 7.89 -2.36 0.84
N ILE A 497 7.17 -1.25 0.96
CA ILE A 497 5.75 -1.23 1.33
C ILE A 497 4.89 -0.39 0.38
N TYR A 498 5.40 -0.11 -0.82
CA TYR A 498 4.69 0.66 -1.84
C TYR A 498 4.29 -0.21 -3.05
N GLY A 499 3.94 -1.49 -2.81
CA GLY A 499 3.43 -2.40 -3.84
C GLY A 499 2.17 -1.86 -4.54
N PHE A 500 1.34 -1.07 -3.85
CA PHE A 500 0.20 -0.37 -4.44
C PHE A 500 0.61 0.75 -5.44
N ARG A 501 1.88 1.16 -5.47
CA ARG A 501 2.50 2.04 -6.49
C ARG A 501 3.36 1.25 -7.47
N ASP A 502 3.19 -0.07 -7.50
CA ASP A 502 3.90 -1.00 -8.35
C ASP A 502 5.42 -1.04 -8.11
N ALA A 503 5.85 -0.82 -6.85
CA ALA A 503 7.25 -0.99 -6.46
C ALA A 503 7.73 -2.43 -6.71
N SER A 504 8.96 -2.57 -7.20
CA SER A 504 9.58 -3.85 -7.57
C SER A 504 10.77 -4.17 -6.63
N PRO A 505 10.53 -4.62 -5.39
CA PRO A 505 11.61 -4.93 -4.45
C PRO A 505 12.50 -6.07 -4.90
N GLU A 506 11.95 -7.00 -5.70
CA GLU A 506 12.70 -8.13 -6.27
C GLU A 506 13.84 -7.63 -7.16
N GLU A 507 13.64 -6.58 -7.94
CA GLU A 507 14.66 -6.01 -8.82
C GLU A 507 15.86 -5.47 -8.03
N PHE A 508 15.62 -4.77 -6.92
CA PHE A 508 16.71 -4.35 -6.04
C PHE A 508 17.40 -5.54 -5.37
N GLY A 509 16.65 -6.56 -4.95
CA GLY A 509 17.19 -7.82 -4.42
C GLY A 509 18.09 -8.52 -5.43
N ASP A 510 17.68 -8.58 -6.68
CA ASP A 510 18.47 -9.18 -7.78
C ASP A 510 19.75 -8.40 -8.07
N ILE A 511 19.70 -7.07 -8.05
CA ILE A 511 20.88 -6.21 -8.15
C ILE A 511 21.84 -6.52 -6.99
N CYS A 512 21.36 -6.60 -5.74
CA CYS A 512 22.17 -6.97 -4.58
C CYS A 512 22.83 -8.34 -4.75
N ASN A 513 22.12 -9.32 -5.30
CA ASN A 513 22.63 -10.66 -5.52
C ASN A 513 23.60 -10.78 -6.70
N SER A 514 23.45 -9.93 -7.72
CA SER A 514 24.33 -9.91 -8.90
C SER A 514 25.71 -9.31 -8.60
N VAL A 515 25.80 -8.41 -7.60
CA VAL A 515 27.06 -7.82 -7.18
C VAL A 515 27.82 -8.80 -6.27
N THR A 516 28.71 -9.60 -6.87
CA THR A 516 29.54 -10.60 -6.16
C THR A 516 30.84 -10.04 -5.60
N ASP A 517 31.29 -8.88 -6.10
CA ASP A 517 32.51 -8.21 -5.61
C ASP A 517 32.23 -7.55 -4.26
N ALA A 518 32.92 -8.03 -3.23
CA ALA A 518 32.81 -7.51 -1.87
C ALA A 518 33.23 -6.04 -1.74
N SER A 519 34.01 -5.51 -2.68
CA SER A 519 34.38 -4.09 -2.69
C SER A 519 33.21 -3.18 -3.15
N HIS A 520 32.24 -3.74 -3.87
CA HIS A 520 31.07 -3.04 -4.38
C HIS A 520 29.80 -3.37 -3.59
N ARG A 521 29.87 -4.25 -2.58
CA ARG A 521 28.74 -4.64 -1.75
C ARG A 521 29.02 -4.37 -0.28
N ARG A 522 28.15 -3.59 0.36
CA ARG A 522 28.17 -3.35 1.81
C ARG A 522 26.86 -3.78 2.44
N GLU A 523 26.96 -4.47 3.56
CA GLU A 523 25.80 -4.97 4.31
C GLU A 523 25.75 -4.31 5.69
N LEU A 524 24.60 -3.76 6.07
CA LEU A 524 24.40 -3.06 7.33
C LEU A 524 23.29 -3.76 8.12
N TRP A 525 23.69 -4.61 9.05
CA TRP A 525 22.76 -5.38 9.88
C TRP A 525 22.67 -4.88 11.32
N VAL A 526 23.62 -4.03 11.76
CA VAL A 526 23.69 -3.55 13.15
C VAL A 526 22.65 -2.46 13.39
N ASN A 527 21.65 -2.77 14.21
CA ASN A 527 20.58 -1.84 14.57
C ASN A 527 21.00 -0.97 15.75
N TYR A 528 20.92 0.35 15.60
CA TYR A 528 21.24 1.35 16.61
C TYR A 528 20.01 2.05 17.18
N ARG A 529 18.82 1.73 16.68
CA ARG A 529 17.55 2.36 17.03
C ARG A 529 16.90 1.71 18.25
N SER A 530 16.65 0.42 18.18
CA SER A 530 15.78 -0.29 19.10
C SER A 530 16.57 -0.97 20.22
N VAL A 531 15.93 -1.18 21.37
CA VAL A 531 16.51 -1.97 22.48
C VAL A 531 16.68 -3.45 22.08
N PRO A 532 17.60 -4.19 22.72
CA PRO A 532 17.91 -5.58 22.37
C PRO A 532 16.68 -6.51 22.38
N GLU A 533 15.74 -6.29 23.28
CA GLU A 533 14.52 -7.09 23.45
C GLU A 533 13.64 -7.00 22.21
N ILE A 534 13.45 -5.79 21.66
CA ILE A 534 12.67 -5.58 20.43
C ILE A 534 13.37 -6.24 19.24
N ILE A 535 14.70 -6.11 19.14
CA ILE A 535 15.48 -6.73 18.06
C ILE A 535 15.34 -8.26 18.12
N THR A 536 15.48 -8.85 19.29
CA THR A 536 15.34 -10.30 19.49
C THR A 536 13.94 -10.77 19.14
N PHE A 537 12.91 -10.02 19.54
CA PHE A 537 11.52 -10.33 19.23
C PHE A 537 11.26 -10.26 17.71
N VAL A 538 11.70 -9.20 17.04
CA VAL A 538 11.59 -9.04 15.59
C VAL A 538 12.29 -10.21 14.88
N ASN A 539 13.51 -10.55 15.27
CA ASN A 539 14.25 -11.67 14.70
C ASN A 539 13.50 -13.01 14.89
N THR A 540 12.91 -13.25 16.05
CA THR A 540 12.16 -14.48 16.33
C THR A 540 10.94 -14.61 15.42
N VAL A 541 10.20 -13.51 15.25
CA VAL A 541 8.99 -13.50 14.43
C VAL A 541 9.34 -13.70 12.94
N PHE A 542 10.28 -12.93 12.41
CA PHE A 542 10.54 -12.93 10.96
C PHE A 542 11.44 -14.08 10.49
N ALA A 543 12.24 -14.67 11.35
CA ALA A 543 12.97 -15.89 11.02
C ALA A 543 12.06 -17.06 10.62
N ARG A 544 10.82 -17.08 11.10
CA ARG A 544 9.83 -18.12 10.76
C ARG A 544 8.86 -17.72 9.66
N LEU A 545 8.66 -16.43 9.41
CA LEU A 545 7.65 -15.91 8.48
C LEU A 545 8.22 -15.44 7.15
N MET A 546 9.41 -14.81 7.17
CA MET A 546 9.98 -14.17 5.99
C MET A 546 11.04 -15.05 5.36
N THR A 547 10.62 -15.89 4.42
CA THR A 547 11.47 -16.81 3.65
C THR A 547 11.71 -16.26 2.25
N PRO A 548 12.68 -16.77 1.47
CA PRO A 548 12.91 -16.37 0.09
C PRO A 548 11.66 -16.44 -0.80
N ASN A 549 10.80 -17.43 -0.57
CA ASN A 549 9.55 -17.60 -1.30
C ASN A 549 8.43 -16.63 -0.84
N MET A 550 8.63 -16.01 0.34
CA MET A 550 7.65 -15.16 1.00
C MET A 550 8.31 -13.87 1.49
N GLY A 551 8.60 -12.95 0.61
CA GLY A 551 9.16 -11.66 0.99
C GLY A 551 10.37 -11.21 0.20
N ALA A 552 10.80 -11.99 -0.79
CA ALA A 552 11.92 -11.70 -1.68
C ALA A 552 13.28 -11.58 -0.96
N THR A 553 13.40 -12.10 0.27
CA THR A 553 14.66 -12.09 1.04
C THR A 553 14.74 -13.28 1.98
N ASP A 554 15.96 -13.72 2.27
CA ASP A 554 16.26 -14.75 3.29
C ASP A 554 16.54 -14.07 4.62
N TYR A 555 15.51 -13.90 5.45
CA TYR A 555 15.63 -13.20 6.73
C TYR A 555 16.69 -13.84 7.65
N LEU A 556 16.90 -15.15 7.57
CA LEU A 556 17.93 -15.83 8.40
C LEU A 556 19.34 -15.32 8.11
N LYS A 557 19.61 -14.88 6.88
CA LYS A 557 20.91 -14.29 6.51
C LYS A 557 20.99 -12.79 6.85
N GLU A 558 19.83 -12.12 6.90
CA GLU A 558 19.73 -10.68 7.05
C GLU A 558 19.17 -10.23 8.41
N GLN A 559 19.38 -11.03 9.45
CA GLN A 559 18.91 -10.73 10.80
C GLN A 559 19.51 -9.45 11.36
N LEU A 560 18.69 -8.70 12.11
CA LEU A 560 19.14 -7.53 12.84
C LEU A 560 20.15 -7.92 13.92
N GLN A 561 21.29 -7.25 13.92
CA GLN A 561 22.31 -7.40 14.95
C GLN A 561 22.19 -6.28 15.99
N ILE A 562 22.51 -6.62 17.24
CA ILE A 562 22.44 -5.66 18.34
C ILE A 562 23.73 -4.84 18.36
N GLY A 563 23.61 -3.51 18.25
CA GLY A 563 24.77 -2.60 18.31
C GLY A 563 25.26 -2.38 19.74
N SER A 564 26.56 -2.57 19.98
CA SER A 564 27.12 -2.68 21.32
C SER A 564 27.28 -1.37 22.10
N ALA A 565 27.51 -0.22 21.45
CA ALA A 565 27.98 0.99 22.14
C ALA A 565 26.86 1.89 22.71
N LYS A 566 25.75 2.10 22.02
CA LYS A 566 24.63 2.94 22.50
C LYS A 566 23.59 2.20 23.33
N GLN A 567 23.57 0.88 23.28
CA GLN A 567 22.58 0.02 23.92
C GLN A 567 23.05 -0.54 25.25
N ALA A 568 24.39 -0.68 25.46
CA ALA A 568 24.97 -1.26 26.64
C ALA A 568 24.73 -0.46 27.96
N GLY A 569 24.24 0.77 27.89
CA GLY A 569 23.88 1.58 29.05
C GLY A 569 22.38 1.70 29.31
N LYS A 570 21.52 1.07 28.49
CA LYS A 570 20.07 1.10 28.72
C LYS A 570 19.70 -0.06 29.65
N PRO A 571 18.94 0.16 30.75
CA PRO A 571 18.46 -0.90 31.60
C PRO A 571 17.58 -1.86 30.79
N PHE A 572 17.69 -3.14 31.10
CA PHE A 572 16.81 -4.17 30.55
C PHE A 572 15.37 -3.86 30.98
N ASP A 573 14.48 -3.64 30.03
CA ASP A 573 13.04 -3.48 30.27
C ASP A 573 12.37 -4.83 30.03
N ALA A 574 12.02 -5.52 31.10
CA ALA A 574 11.31 -6.80 31.03
C ALA A 574 9.94 -6.69 30.34
N GLU A 575 9.43 -5.48 30.17
CA GLU A 575 8.15 -5.16 29.56
C GLU A 575 8.29 -4.44 28.21
N ALA A 576 9.42 -4.56 27.55
CA ALA A 576 9.66 -3.91 26.24
C ALA A 576 8.66 -4.38 25.17
N ILE A 577 8.13 -5.60 25.30
CA ILE A 577 7.11 -6.17 24.41
C ILE A 577 5.84 -6.45 25.22
N GLU A 578 4.72 -5.89 24.78
CA GLU A 578 3.42 -6.12 25.38
C GLU A 578 2.40 -6.61 24.35
N LEU A 579 1.53 -7.50 24.77
CA LEU A 579 0.41 -8.00 24.00
C LEU A 579 -0.90 -7.64 24.71
N LEU A 580 -1.67 -6.73 24.11
CA LEU A 580 -2.98 -6.30 24.58
C LEU A 580 -4.07 -7.00 23.78
N VAL A 581 -4.76 -7.97 24.38
CA VAL A 581 -5.81 -8.73 23.70
C VAL A 581 -7.13 -8.59 24.45
N SER A 582 -8.12 -7.99 23.78
CA SER A 582 -9.48 -7.92 24.30
C SER A 582 -10.22 -9.24 24.03
N ASN A 583 -10.99 -9.69 25.03
CA ASN A 583 -11.89 -10.84 24.89
C ASN A 583 -13.26 -10.32 24.44
N ALA A 584 -13.62 -10.57 23.18
CA ALA A 584 -14.91 -10.19 22.61
C ALA A 584 -15.98 -11.30 22.78
N ALA A 585 -15.84 -12.16 23.81
CA ALA A 585 -16.89 -13.14 24.13
C ALA A 585 -18.20 -12.42 24.54
N PRO A 586 -19.37 -12.89 24.13
CA PRO A 586 -20.60 -12.40 24.70
C PRO A 586 -20.56 -12.69 26.20
N ASP A 587 -20.83 -11.70 27.03
CA ASP A 587 -20.98 -11.88 28.45
C ASP A 587 -22.23 -12.77 28.72
N LEU A 588 -22.00 -14.06 28.88
CA LEU A 588 -23.04 -15.03 29.20
C LEU A 588 -23.44 -14.97 30.68
N SER A 589 -22.72 -14.18 31.50
CA SER A 589 -23.00 -14.03 32.94
C SER A 589 -23.95 -12.88 33.27
N ALA A 590 -24.35 -12.06 32.29
CA ALA A 590 -25.49 -11.19 32.51
C ALA A 590 -26.75 -12.04 32.58
N ASP A 591 -27.00 -12.60 33.77
CA ASP A 591 -28.29 -13.17 34.10
C ASP A 591 -29.36 -12.18 33.64
N VAL A 592 -30.21 -12.63 32.73
CA VAL A 592 -31.43 -11.94 32.38
C VAL A 592 -32.24 -11.85 33.70
N VAL A 593 -32.07 -10.73 34.40
CA VAL A 593 -33.01 -10.38 35.46
C VAL A 593 -34.32 -10.11 34.76
N ALA A 594 -35.12 -11.16 34.64
CA ALA A 594 -36.49 -11.01 34.20
C ALA A 594 -37.14 -10.06 35.20
N ASP A 595 -37.52 -8.89 34.75
CA ASP A 595 -38.42 -8.01 35.48
C ASP A 595 -39.73 -8.81 35.74
N GLU A 596 -40.28 -8.75 36.95
CA GLU A 596 -41.50 -9.47 37.39
C GLU A 596 -42.73 -9.18 36.50
N ASN A 597 -42.60 -8.28 35.50
CA ASN A 597 -43.67 -7.84 34.59
C ASN A 597 -43.59 -8.42 33.17
N GLY A 598 -42.63 -9.31 32.84
CA GLY A 598 -42.65 -10.05 31.56
C GLY A 598 -42.49 -9.19 30.30
N THR A 599 -41.92 -7.98 30.40
CA THR A 599 -41.57 -7.16 29.22
C THR A 599 -40.22 -7.55 28.67
N ASP A 600 -40.18 -7.93 27.40
CA ASP A 600 -38.97 -8.24 26.65
C ASP A 600 -37.96 -7.07 26.79
N THR A 601 -36.93 -7.26 27.63
CA THR A 601 -35.79 -6.38 27.68
C THR A 601 -34.95 -6.64 26.45
N ALA A 602 -34.55 -5.55 25.77
CA ALA A 602 -33.68 -5.59 24.59
C ALA A 602 -32.46 -6.51 24.86
N PRO A 603 -32.04 -7.34 23.89
CA PRO A 603 -30.88 -8.20 24.07
C PRO A 603 -29.65 -7.34 24.47
N PRO A 604 -28.77 -7.87 25.34
CA PRO A 604 -27.63 -7.15 25.81
C PRO A 604 -26.83 -6.61 24.60
N VAL A 605 -26.56 -5.31 24.61
CA VAL A 605 -25.78 -4.65 23.57
C VAL A 605 -24.42 -5.30 23.55
N ARG A 606 -24.10 -6.02 22.49
CA ARG A 606 -22.77 -6.61 22.31
C ARG A 606 -21.77 -5.47 22.17
N ALA A 607 -20.82 -5.38 23.09
CA ALA A 607 -19.69 -4.48 22.92
C ALA A 607 -18.96 -4.85 21.61
N ASP A 608 -18.73 -3.86 20.77
CA ASP A 608 -17.98 -4.06 19.53
C ASP A 608 -16.53 -4.39 19.90
N LYS A 609 -15.96 -5.41 19.22
CA LYS A 609 -14.57 -5.82 19.45
C LYS A 609 -13.59 -4.67 19.23
N ASP A 610 -13.89 -3.77 18.32
CA ASP A 610 -13.06 -2.65 17.95
C ASP A 610 -13.16 -1.52 18.99
N GLU A 611 -14.34 -1.32 19.59
CA GLU A 611 -14.54 -0.41 20.74
C GLU A 611 -13.74 -0.85 21.96
N LEU A 612 -13.77 -2.14 22.31
CA LEU A 612 -13.00 -2.69 23.43
C LEU A 612 -11.49 -2.49 23.22
N GLN A 613 -11.03 -2.66 22.01
CA GLN A 613 -9.62 -2.44 21.67
C GLN A 613 -9.21 -0.98 21.83
N VAL A 614 -10.05 -0.04 21.35
CA VAL A 614 -9.81 1.39 21.49
C VAL A 614 -9.73 1.79 22.96
N ASP A 615 -10.68 1.34 23.81
CA ASP A 615 -10.68 1.63 25.23
C ASP A 615 -9.43 1.11 25.94
N MET A 616 -8.96 -0.06 25.55
CA MET A 616 -7.76 -0.68 26.10
C MET A 616 -6.51 0.14 25.73
N ILE A 617 -6.42 0.64 24.49
CA ILE A 617 -5.33 1.50 24.03
C ILE A 617 -5.35 2.84 24.79
N VAL A 618 -6.52 3.48 24.91
CA VAL A 618 -6.66 4.76 25.67
C VAL A 618 -6.17 4.59 27.10
N ARG A 619 -6.63 3.54 27.80
CA ARG A 619 -6.17 3.26 29.16
C ARG A 619 -4.66 3.05 29.23
N ARG A 620 -4.10 2.30 28.30
CA ARG A 620 -2.65 2.03 28.29
C ARG A 620 -1.82 3.29 28.02
N VAL A 621 -2.26 4.18 27.14
CA VAL A 621 -1.62 5.47 26.92
C VAL A 621 -1.61 6.31 28.19
N GLN A 622 -2.74 6.35 28.93
CA GLN A 622 -2.81 7.06 30.21
C GLN A 622 -1.80 6.48 31.23
N GLU A 623 -1.77 5.17 31.40
CA GLU A 623 -0.84 4.50 32.32
C GLU A 623 0.63 4.77 31.98
N LEU A 624 0.98 4.90 30.71
CA LEU A 624 2.34 5.17 30.24
C LEU A 624 2.79 6.63 30.47
N CYS A 625 1.84 7.57 30.42
CA CYS A 625 2.11 9.00 30.44
C CYS A 625 1.69 9.71 31.73
N GLU A 626 0.81 9.09 32.51
CA GLU A 626 0.23 9.72 33.69
C GLU A 626 0.52 8.95 34.98
N GLY A 627 0.50 9.64 36.12
CA GLY A 627 0.66 9.04 37.43
C GLY A 627 2.11 8.82 37.88
N PRO A 628 2.31 8.13 39.02
CA PRO A 628 3.63 7.98 39.66
C PRO A 628 4.61 7.07 38.88
N HIS A 629 4.13 6.33 37.88
CA HIS A 629 4.91 5.44 37.03
C HIS A 629 5.02 5.93 35.59
N ALA A 630 4.68 7.19 35.31
CA ALA A 630 4.80 7.79 34.00
C ALA A 630 6.25 7.76 33.49
N GLN A 631 6.49 7.09 32.36
CA GLN A 631 7.82 6.92 31.79
C GLN A 631 7.99 7.66 30.46
N TYR A 632 6.89 8.02 29.81
CA TYR A 632 6.89 8.58 28.47
C TYR A 632 6.06 9.85 28.39
N SER A 633 6.38 10.70 27.43
CA SER A 633 5.54 11.84 27.03
C SER A 633 4.55 11.41 25.94
N TYR A 634 3.44 12.10 25.78
CA TYR A 634 2.47 11.81 24.72
C TYR A 634 3.12 11.86 23.32
N GLY A 635 4.01 12.81 23.04
CA GLY A 635 4.76 12.89 21.80
C GLY A 635 5.77 11.76 21.57
N GLY A 636 6.04 10.95 22.59
CA GLY A 636 6.85 9.73 22.48
C GLY A 636 6.05 8.48 22.10
N ILE A 637 4.73 8.60 21.88
CA ILE A 637 3.84 7.45 21.57
C ILE A 637 3.28 7.59 20.15
N ALA A 638 3.39 6.53 19.36
CA ALA A 638 2.72 6.41 18.09
C ALA A 638 1.78 5.19 18.07
N VAL A 639 0.54 5.39 17.62
CA VAL A 639 -0.41 4.32 17.32
C VAL A 639 -0.42 4.11 15.81
N LEU A 640 0.01 2.92 15.39
CA LEU A 640 0.11 2.52 14.01
C LEU A 640 -0.94 1.48 13.66
N ALA A 641 -1.63 1.65 12.55
CA ALA A 641 -2.55 0.65 12.02
C ALA A 641 -2.38 0.47 10.51
N ARG A 642 -2.85 -0.66 9.98
CA ARG A 642 -2.83 -0.92 8.56
C ARG A 642 -3.74 0.03 7.78
N GLY A 643 -4.88 0.38 8.33
CA GLY A 643 -5.86 1.30 7.73
C GLY A 643 -6.40 2.31 8.75
N ALA A 644 -7.04 3.37 8.28
CA ALA A 644 -7.45 4.51 9.08
C ALA A 644 -8.89 4.41 9.65
N THR A 645 -9.57 3.28 9.49
CA THR A 645 -11.01 3.13 9.77
C THR A 645 -11.41 3.56 11.20
N HIS A 646 -10.57 3.27 12.20
CA HIS A 646 -10.88 3.55 13.62
C HIS A 646 -10.09 4.73 14.19
N PHE A 647 -9.40 5.52 13.36
CA PHE A 647 -8.56 6.64 13.84
C PHE A 647 -9.40 7.75 14.45
N ALA A 648 -10.55 8.06 13.85
CA ALA A 648 -11.44 9.10 14.35
C ALA A 648 -12.01 8.73 15.73
N ASP A 649 -12.42 7.48 15.92
CA ASP A 649 -12.95 6.98 17.18
C ASP A 649 -11.87 6.98 18.29
N LEU A 650 -10.67 6.49 17.97
CA LEU A 650 -9.54 6.52 18.90
C LEU A 650 -9.16 7.97 19.27
N ALA A 651 -9.11 8.87 18.30
CA ALA A 651 -8.78 10.27 18.54
C ALA A 651 -9.83 10.96 19.43
N ASP A 652 -11.13 10.74 19.15
CA ASP A 652 -12.22 11.30 19.96
C ASP A 652 -12.17 10.80 21.42
N ARG A 653 -11.91 9.50 21.63
CA ARG A 653 -11.80 8.94 22.98
C ARG A 653 -10.58 9.45 23.73
N LEU A 654 -9.41 9.55 23.08
CA LEU A 654 -8.23 10.16 23.69
C LEU A 654 -8.47 11.64 24.05
N TYR A 655 -9.10 12.38 23.13
CA TYR A 655 -9.46 13.78 23.38
C TYR A 655 -10.41 13.96 24.57
N ARG A 656 -11.44 13.09 24.69
CA ARG A 656 -12.39 13.14 25.82
C ARG A 656 -11.74 12.93 27.19
N VAL A 657 -10.63 12.21 27.27
CA VAL A 657 -9.84 12.04 28.50
C VAL A 657 -8.72 13.07 28.65
N GLY A 658 -8.67 14.09 27.77
CA GLY A 658 -7.73 15.20 27.86
C GLY A 658 -6.35 14.92 27.26
N ILE A 659 -6.18 13.85 26.48
CA ILE A 659 -4.92 13.49 25.82
C ILE A 659 -4.85 14.18 24.46
N PRO A 660 -3.80 15.01 24.21
CA PRO A 660 -3.61 15.63 22.90
C PRO A 660 -3.23 14.59 21.87
N VAL A 661 -3.83 14.68 20.67
CA VAL A 661 -3.61 13.74 19.56
C VAL A 661 -3.24 14.49 18.28
N GLU A 662 -2.39 13.85 17.48
CA GLU A 662 -2.07 14.27 16.11
C GLU A 662 -2.40 13.10 15.18
N VAL A 663 -3.45 13.23 14.36
CA VAL A 663 -3.90 12.20 13.45
C VAL A 663 -3.42 12.55 12.05
N GLN A 664 -2.61 11.67 11.44
CA GLN A 664 -2.12 11.82 10.08
C GLN A 664 -2.90 10.92 9.13
N GLY A 665 -3.40 11.53 8.04
CA GLY A 665 -4.10 10.78 6.98
C GLY A 665 -5.56 10.49 7.24
N VAL A 666 -6.19 11.24 8.12
CA VAL A 666 -7.62 11.16 8.34
C VAL A 666 -8.26 12.51 8.07
N GLY A 667 -9.16 12.49 7.12
CA GLY A 667 -10.03 13.59 6.79
C GLY A 667 -9.68 14.23 5.45
N ASP A 668 -10.57 14.03 4.51
CA ASP A 668 -10.69 14.88 3.34
C ASP A 668 -10.90 16.31 3.82
N LEU A 669 -10.02 17.22 3.41
CA LEU A 669 -10.10 18.66 3.72
C LEU A 669 -11.52 19.16 3.46
N TYR A 670 -12.06 18.79 2.32
CA TYR A 670 -13.37 19.28 1.87
C TYR A 670 -14.55 18.73 2.67
N ARG A 671 -14.36 17.68 3.47
CA ARG A 671 -15.39 17.14 4.38
C ARG A 671 -15.29 17.68 5.81
N GLN A 672 -14.28 18.48 6.11
CA GLN A 672 -14.16 19.08 7.45
C GLN A 672 -15.30 20.06 7.71
N PRO A 673 -15.90 20.07 8.91
CA PRO A 673 -17.08 20.92 9.21
C PRO A 673 -16.85 22.41 8.92
N GLU A 674 -15.70 22.97 9.33
CA GLU A 674 -15.33 24.35 9.07
C GLU A 674 -15.22 24.67 7.58
N ILE A 675 -14.73 23.71 6.79
CA ILE A 675 -14.61 23.84 5.34
C ILE A 675 -15.97 23.75 4.68
N GLN A 676 -16.83 22.83 5.13
CA GLN A 676 -18.21 22.74 4.61
C GLN A 676 -18.98 24.03 4.86
N ILE A 677 -18.83 24.64 6.03
CA ILE A 677 -19.46 25.95 6.30
C ILE A 677 -18.92 27.03 5.34
N ALA A 678 -17.60 27.07 5.11
CA ALA A 678 -17.02 28.01 4.15
C ALA A 678 -17.55 27.78 2.71
N LEU A 679 -17.65 26.52 2.31
CA LEU A 679 -18.20 26.13 1.01
C LEU A 679 -19.69 26.44 0.91
N ASP A 680 -20.45 26.26 1.96
CA ASP A 680 -21.88 26.61 1.99
C ASP A 680 -22.10 28.14 1.84
N TRP A 681 -21.21 28.95 2.46
CA TRP A 681 -21.19 30.40 2.18
C TRP A 681 -20.89 30.67 0.70
N LEU A 682 -19.91 30.04 0.10
CA LEU A 682 -19.63 30.22 -1.32
C LEU A 682 -20.77 29.74 -2.22
N ARG A 683 -21.45 28.64 -1.86
CA ARG A 683 -22.63 28.13 -2.60
C ARG A 683 -23.75 29.13 -2.62
N ILE A 684 -24.09 29.74 -1.48
CA ILE A 684 -25.15 30.74 -1.44
C ILE A 684 -24.74 32.07 -2.10
N ILE A 685 -23.46 32.44 -2.09
CA ILE A 685 -22.95 33.60 -2.83
C ILE A 685 -23.06 33.34 -4.34
N SER A 686 -22.75 32.12 -4.82
CA SER A 686 -22.92 31.73 -6.21
C SER A 686 -24.39 31.67 -6.64
N ASN A 687 -25.21 31.04 -5.81
CA ASN A 687 -26.65 30.90 -6.03
C ASN A 687 -27.42 30.95 -4.70
N ARG A 688 -28.06 32.05 -4.44
CA ARG A 688 -28.85 32.30 -3.21
C ARG A 688 -30.07 31.41 -3.02
N HIS A 689 -30.53 30.74 -4.08
CA HIS A 689 -31.68 29.85 -4.06
C HIS A 689 -31.31 28.41 -3.72
N GLN A 690 -30.42 28.23 -2.75
CA GLN A 690 -30.02 26.94 -2.22
C GLN A 690 -30.37 26.88 -0.72
N ASP A 691 -31.56 26.37 -0.38
CA ASP A 691 -32.04 26.35 0.99
C ASP A 691 -31.18 25.51 1.95
N VAL A 692 -30.59 24.38 1.50
CA VAL A 692 -29.76 23.51 2.38
C VAL A 692 -28.47 24.19 2.81
N PRO A 693 -27.60 24.69 1.91
CA PRO A 693 -26.44 25.49 2.29
C PRO A 693 -26.78 26.71 3.11
N LEU A 694 -27.90 27.40 2.77
CA LEU A 694 -28.36 28.56 3.52
C LEU A 694 -28.68 28.21 4.97
N VAL A 695 -29.40 27.12 5.23
CA VAL A 695 -29.76 26.68 6.58
C VAL A 695 -28.49 26.32 7.36
N ALA A 696 -27.53 25.65 6.73
CA ALA A 696 -26.26 25.32 7.35
C ALA A 696 -25.51 26.58 7.83
N VAL A 697 -25.45 27.61 6.98
CA VAL A 697 -24.86 28.91 7.33
C VAL A 697 -25.63 29.60 8.46
N LEU A 698 -26.95 29.66 8.39
CA LEU A 698 -27.79 30.32 9.39
C LEU A 698 -27.64 29.67 10.78
N ARG A 699 -27.48 28.34 10.83
CA ARG A 699 -27.24 27.62 12.09
C ARG A 699 -25.96 28.10 12.79
N THR A 700 -24.88 28.32 12.03
CA THR A 700 -23.64 28.88 12.60
C THR A 700 -23.77 30.30 13.09
N MET A 701 -24.74 31.03 12.61
CA MET A 701 -25.08 32.38 13.05
C MET A 701 -26.13 32.43 14.17
N GLY A 702 -26.42 31.28 14.79
CA GLY A 702 -27.28 31.17 15.96
C GLY A 702 -28.80 31.20 15.68
N PHE A 703 -29.22 30.88 14.44
CA PHE A 703 -30.61 30.63 14.15
C PHE A 703 -31.03 29.26 14.71
N THR A 704 -32.11 29.26 15.48
CA THR A 704 -32.72 28.04 16.02
C THR A 704 -33.69 27.40 15.04
N ASP A 705 -34.11 26.15 15.31
CA ASP A 705 -35.13 25.49 14.51
C ASP A 705 -36.46 26.26 14.53
N ASP A 706 -36.79 26.90 15.66
CA ASP A 706 -37.94 27.75 15.81
C ASP A 706 -37.82 29.03 14.95
N ASP A 707 -36.63 29.65 14.89
CA ASP A 707 -36.39 30.81 14.01
C ASP A 707 -36.61 30.42 12.54
N LEU A 708 -36.04 29.29 12.10
CA LEU A 708 -36.18 28.79 10.72
C LEU A 708 -37.64 28.43 10.38
N ALA A 709 -38.33 27.80 11.32
CA ALA A 709 -39.75 27.47 11.16
C ALA A 709 -40.62 28.75 11.03
N ARG A 710 -40.37 29.77 11.84
CA ARG A 710 -41.08 31.08 11.77
C ARG A 710 -40.86 31.76 10.43
N ILE A 711 -39.61 31.80 9.94
CA ILE A 711 -39.31 32.36 8.61
C ILE A 711 -40.08 31.59 7.55
N ARG A 712 -40.11 30.25 7.61
CA ARG A 712 -40.76 29.40 6.63
C ARG A 712 -42.29 29.51 6.63
N LEU A 713 -42.87 29.72 7.79
CA LEU A 713 -44.31 29.92 7.96
C LEU A 713 -44.80 31.29 7.46
N HIS A 714 -43.91 32.32 7.46
CA HIS A 714 -44.24 33.66 7.02
C HIS A 714 -44.65 33.71 5.54
N ASN A 715 -43.92 32.98 4.67
CA ASN A 715 -44.27 32.97 3.23
C ASN A 715 -43.72 31.71 2.54
N ARG A 716 -44.38 31.35 1.41
CA ARG A 716 -43.88 30.30 0.50
C ARG A 716 -42.85 30.88 -0.47
N GLY A 717 -41.87 30.12 -0.87
CA GLY A 717 -40.78 30.49 -1.79
C GLY A 717 -39.39 30.11 -1.26
N TRP A 718 -38.37 30.61 -1.91
CA TRP A 718 -36.99 30.39 -1.47
C TRP A 718 -36.75 31.07 -0.11
N LEU A 719 -36.13 30.38 0.80
CA LEU A 719 -35.91 30.86 2.16
C LEU A 719 -35.20 32.22 2.19
N PHE A 720 -34.22 32.42 1.34
CA PHE A 720 -33.49 33.69 1.19
C PHE A 720 -34.42 34.85 0.82
N ASP A 721 -35.30 34.68 -0.18
CA ASP A 721 -36.19 35.72 -0.63
C ASP A 721 -37.27 36.03 0.42
N VAL A 722 -37.66 35.04 1.23
CA VAL A 722 -38.57 35.28 2.36
C VAL A 722 -37.88 36.14 3.40
N MET A 723 -36.62 35.83 3.78
CA MET A 723 -35.82 36.59 4.72
C MET A 723 -35.63 38.06 4.25
N ARG A 724 -35.35 38.28 2.97
CA ARG A 724 -35.17 39.61 2.37
C ARG A 724 -36.45 40.43 2.49
N ARG A 725 -37.59 39.82 2.17
CA ARG A 725 -38.90 40.48 2.33
C ARG A 725 -39.25 40.87 3.77
N ILE A 726 -38.94 39.96 4.73
CA ILE A 726 -39.09 40.24 6.18
C ILE A 726 -38.26 41.46 6.58
N ALA A 727 -37.02 41.53 6.11
CA ALA A 727 -36.12 42.65 6.43
C ALA A 727 -36.60 43.98 5.79
N GLU A 728 -37.10 43.95 4.56
CA GLU A 728 -37.61 45.11 3.80
C GLU A 728 -38.95 45.66 4.37
N SER A 729 -39.81 44.77 4.88
CA SER A 729 -41.08 45.15 5.49
C SER A 729 -40.94 45.70 6.94
N GLY A 730 -39.72 45.69 7.49
CA GLY A 730 -39.48 46.13 8.86
C GLY A 730 -40.18 45.27 9.92
N GLY A 731 -40.59 44.04 9.53
CA GLY A 731 -41.32 43.14 10.42
C GLY A 731 -42.83 43.49 10.56
N GLU A 732 -43.34 44.42 9.75
CA GLU A 732 -44.77 44.69 9.68
C GLU A 732 -45.48 43.52 8.99
N ALA A 733 -46.00 42.62 9.77
CA ALA A 733 -46.87 41.53 9.32
C ALA A 733 -48.28 41.75 9.87
N ASP A 734 -49.27 41.34 9.08
CA ASP A 734 -50.70 41.29 9.45
C ASP A 734 -50.84 40.71 10.87
N GLU A 735 -51.72 41.28 11.71
CA GLU A 735 -51.91 40.96 13.13
C GLU A 735 -52.15 39.48 13.46
N SER A 736 -52.14 38.64 12.46
CA SER A 736 -52.35 37.18 12.56
C SER A 736 -51.02 36.33 12.49
N THR A 737 -49.83 36.89 12.28
CA THR A 737 -48.62 36.17 12.04
C THR A 737 -47.53 36.33 13.14
N VAL A 738 -47.00 35.22 13.57
CA VAL A 738 -46.14 34.87 14.72
C VAL A 738 -44.76 35.60 14.77
N LEU A 739 -44.51 36.70 14.06
CA LEU A 739 -43.24 37.40 13.96
C LEU A 739 -43.11 38.60 14.93
N SER A 740 -43.43 38.46 16.19
CA SER A 740 -43.25 39.51 17.18
C SER A 740 -41.92 39.45 17.93
N SER A 741 -40.80 39.11 17.25
CA SER A 741 -39.48 39.11 17.92
C SER A 741 -38.49 40.03 17.20
N ASP A 742 -38.22 41.21 17.76
CA ASP A 742 -37.16 42.13 17.35
C ASP A 742 -35.82 41.42 17.21
N VAL A 743 -35.60 40.30 17.94
CA VAL A 743 -34.40 39.46 17.90
C VAL A 743 -34.26 38.71 16.57
N LEU A 744 -35.36 38.15 16.03
CA LEU A 744 -35.30 37.43 14.75
C LEU A 744 -35.03 38.38 13.58
N LEU A 745 -35.70 39.55 13.57
CA LEU A 745 -35.45 40.59 12.58
C LEU A 745 -33.99 41.08 12.61
N ALA A 746 -33.46 41.29 13.84
CA ALA A 746 -32.05 41.67 14.00
C ALA A 746 -31.08 40.59 13.45
N LYS A 747 -31.35 39.31 13.70
CA LYS A 747 -30.58 38.20 13.14
C LYS A 747 -30.62 38.17 11.60
N ILE A 748 -31.81 38.30 11.03
CA ILE A 748 -32.02 38.34 9.57
C ILE A 748 -31.28 39.52 8.96
N SER A 749 -31.40 40.71 9.53
CA SER A 749 -30.73 41.92 9.05
C SER A 749 -29.19 41.80 9.16
N ALA A 750 -28.70 41.20 10.23
CA ALA A 750 -27.25 40.92 10.39
C ALA A 750 -26.71 39.96 9.34
N PHE A 751 -27.41 38.86 9.08
CA PHE A 751 -27.06 37.90 8.03
C PHE A 751 -27.05 38.57 6.65
N LEU A 752 -28.13 39.29 6.27
CA LEU A 752 -28.23 39.92 4.96
C LEU A 752 -27.11 40.94 4.72
N ARG A 753 -26.76 41.71 5.73
CA ARG A 753 -25.64 42.67 5.65
C ARG A 753 -24.30 41.96 5.38
N ILE A 754 -24.01 40.83 6.07
CA ILE A 754 -22.80 40.05 5.85
C ILE A 754 -22.83 39.45 4.43
N TYR A 755 -23.95 38.89 4.03
CA TYR A 755 -24.14 38.29 2.71
C TYR A 755 -23.91 39.32 1.59
N ASP A 756 -24.54 40.47 1.67
CA ASP A 756 -24.41 41.54 0.65
C ASP A 756 -22.96 42.04 0.58
N ALA A 757 -22.29 42.25 1.72
CA ALA A 757 -20.87 42.62 1.75
C ALA A 757 -19.96 41.55 1.10
N ALA A 758 -20.23 40.27 1.37
CA ALA A 758 -19.46 39.18 0.77
C ALA A 758 -19.68 39.05 -0.73
N CYS A 759 -20.94 39.22 -1.19
CA CYS A 759 -21.29 39.21 -2.61
C CYS A 759 -20.64 40.37 -3.39
N ASP A 760 -20.73 41.61 -2.83
CA ASP A 760 -20.16 42.79 -3.48
C ASP A 760 -18.62 42.68 -3.60
N TYR A 761 -17.98 42.13 -2.60
CA TYR A 761 -16.54 41.91 -2.63
C TYR A 761 -16.13 40.80 -3.64
N ALA A 762 -16.86 39.68 -3.64
CA ALA A 762 -16.56 38.55 -4.51
C ALA A 762 -16.71 38.87 -6.02
N ARG A 763 -17.48 39.90 -6.39
CA ARG A 763 -17.67 40.34 -7.79
C ARG A 763 -16.44 40.95 -8.42
N VAL A 764 -15.54 41.52 -7.62
CA VAL A 764 -14.42 42.36 -8.13
C VAL A 764 -13.05 41.88 -7.64
N HIS A 765 -12.97 40.91 -6.74
CA HIS A 765 -11.73 40.42 -6.16
C HIS A 765 -11.49 38.94 -6.52
N SER A 766 -10.25 38.48 -6.28
CA SER A 766 -9.88 37.09 -6.47
C SER A 766 -10.63 36.17 -5.52
N LEU A 767 -10.73 34.89 -5.83
CA LEU A 767 -11.37 33.89 -4.97
C LEU A 767 -10.69 33.79 -3.61
N SER A 768 -9.34 33.84 -3.56
CA SER A 768 -8.58 33.85 -2.31
C SER A 768 -8.88 35.06 -1.45
N ASP A 769 -8.92 36.28 -2.04
CA ASP A 769 -9.24 37.50 -1.32
C ASP A 769 -10.68 37.48 -0.84
N SER A 770 -11.60 36.95 -1.65
CA SER A 770 -13.02 36.79 -1.32
C SER A 770 -13.22 35.85 -0.11
N LEU A 771 -12.47 34.75 -0.02
CA LEU A 771 -12.51 33.86 1.13
C LEU A 771 -11.98 34.55 2.40
N TRP A 772 -10.86 35.26 2.32
CA TRP A 772 -10.35 36.01 3.47
C TRP A 772 -11.34 37.10 3.94
N HIS A 773 -11.94 37.82 2.99
CA HIS A 773 -12.97 38.81 3.29
C HIS A 773 -14.20 38.14 3.95
N LEU A 774 -14.67 37.04 3.39
CA LEU A 774 -15.77 36.25 3.95
C LEU A 774 -15.47 35.84 5.40
N TYR A 775 -14.29 35.29 5.67
CA TYR A 775 -13.89 34.90 7.01
C TYR A 775 -13.93 36.08 8.00
N ALA A 776 -13.47 37.23 7.55
CA ALA A 776 -13.45 38.44 8.37
C ALA A 776 -14.86 38.96 8.68
N VAL A 777 -15.74 39.06 7.65
CA VAL A 777 -17.10 39.65 7.84
C VAL A 777 -18.07 38.68 8.53
N SER A 778 -17.91 37.37 8.32
CA SER A 778 -18.72 36.32 8.95
C SER A 778 -18.25 35.90 10.33
N GLY A 779 -17.00 36.21 10.69
CA GLY A 779 -16.36 35.72 11.91
C GLY A 779 -16.05 34.23 11.90
N LEU A 780 -16.11 33.56 10.74
CA LEU A 780 -15.94 32.11 10.60
C LEU A 780 -14.55 31.66 11.09
N PHE A 781 -13.51 32.42 10.81
CA PHE A 781 -12.15 32.08 11.21
C PHE A 781 -11.98 32.05 12.73
N ASP A 782 -12.55 33.04 13.44
CA ASP A 782 -12.49 33.08 14.89
C ASP A 782 -13.44 32.05 15.52
N PHE A 783 -14.60 31.83 14.90
CA PHE A 783 -15.52 30.76 15.30
C PHE A 783 -14.84 29.40 15.23
N ALA A 784 -14.16 29.08 14.13
CA ALA A 784 -13.42 27.84 13.95
C ALA A 784 -12.27 27.72 15.00
N GLY A 785 -11.60 28.82 15.33
CA GLY A 785 -10.53 28.84 16.34
C GLY A 785 -11.03 28.57 17.76
N ASN A 786 -12.27 28.86 18.07
CA ASN A 786 -12.90 28.58 19.36
C ASN A 786 -13.53 27.18 19.48
N MET A 787 -13.58 26.42 18.39
CA MET A 787 -14.02 25.03 18.41
C MET A 787 -12.91 24.09 18.94
N PRO A 788 -13.24 22.85 19.35
CA PRO A 788 -12.23 21.84 19.61
C PRO A 788 -11.26 21.73 18.43
N GLU A 789 -9.95 21.62 18.71
CA GLU A 789 -8.87 21.64 17.71
C GLU A 789 -8.82 22.93 16.86
N GLY A 790 -9.10 24.06 17.45
CA GLY A 790 -9.24 25.35 16.76
C GLY A 790 -8.06 25.73 15.88
N GLU A 791 -6.81 25.48 16.31
CA GLU A 791 -5.62 25.77 15.49
C GLU A 791 -5.62 24.95 14.18
N ARG A 792 -6.00 23.66 14.24
CA ARG A 792 -6.12 22.81 13.05
C ARG A 792 -7.23 23.29 12.12
N ARG A 793 -8.37 23.68 12.67
CA ARG A 793 -9.49 24.20 11.88
C ARG A 793 -9.14 25.50 11.17
N GLN A 794 -8.44 26.40 11.85
CA GLN A 794 -7.91 27.60 11.23
C GLN A 794 -6.86 27.31 10.15
N ALA A 795 -6.02 26.30 10.36
CA ALA A 795 -5.07 25.85 9.34
C ALA A 795 -5.77 25.27 8.11
N ASN A 796 -6.87 24.52 8.29
CA ASN A 796 -7.70 24.01 7.20
C ASN A 796 -8.33 25.17 6.40
N LEU A 797 -8.84 26.20 7.07
CA LEU A 797 -9.37 27.38 6.39
C LEU A 797 -8.30 28.13 5.58
N ARG A 798 -7.06 28.25 6.10
CA ARG A 798 -5.93 28.81 5.33
C ARG A 798 -5.60 27.95 4.13
N LEU A 799 -5.58 26.63 4.28
CA LEU A 799 -5.31 25.70 3.18
C LEU A 799 -6.38 25.81 2.10
N LEU A 800 -7.66 25.99 2.45
CA LEU A 800 -8.72 26.23 1.47
C LEU A 800 -8.44 27.50 0.66
N VAL A 801 -7.94 28.57 1.27
CA VAL A 801 -7.57 29.80 0.56
C VAL A 801 -6.40 29.58 -0.39
N GLU A 802 -5.37 28.82 0.02
CA GLU A 802 -4.24 28.47 -0.83
C GLU A 802 -4.71 27.68 -2.06
N LYS A 803 -5.60 26.70 -1.85
CA LYS A 803 -6.17 25.90 -2.94
C LYS A 803 -7.03 26.73 -3.89
N ALA A 804 -7.84 27.61 -3.37
CA ALA A 804 -8.62 28.55 -4.17
C ALA A 804 -7.71 29.47 -5.01
N GLY A 805 -6.56 29.89 -4.45
CA GLY A 805 -5.56 30.66 -5.16
C GLY A 805 -4.85 29.87 -6.27
N ALA A 806 -4.44 28.65 -5.96
CA ALA A 806 -3.82 27.75 -6.93
C ALA A 806 -4.78 27.42 -8.08
N PHE A 807 -6.05 27.16 -7.79
CA PHE A 807 -7.10 26.91 -8.79
C PHE A 807 -7.28 28.11 -9.72
N ALA A 808 -7.34 29.32 -9.18
CA ALA A 808 -7.52 30.55 -9.96
C ALA A 808 -6.35 30.85 -10.90
N VAL A 809 -5.12 30.42 -10.57
CA VAL A 809 -3.92 30.55 -11.41
C VAL A 809 -3.90 29.48 -12.49
N ALA A 810 -4.37 28.28 -12.16
CA ALA A 810 -4.21 27.11 -13.05
C ALA A 810 -5.27 27.07 -14.17
N GLN A 811 -6.51 27.60 -13.98
CA GLN A 811 -7.57 27.29 -14.92
C GLN A 811 -8.62 28.35 -15.20
N GLU A 812 -9.61 28.52 -14.46
CA GLU A 812 -10.76 29.36 -14.77
C GLU A 812 -11.05 30.34 -13.63
N ARG A 813 -11.18 31.60 -14.00
CA ARG A 813 -11.57 32.62 -13.03
C ARG A 813 -13.07 32.50 -12.76
N GLY A 814 -13.48 31.89 -11.67
CA GLY A 814 -14.89 31.85 -11.29
C GLY A 814 -15.18 31.04 -10.03
N LEU A 815 -16.20 31.47 -9.30
CA LEU A 815 -16.66 30.81 -8.08
C LEU A 815 -17.32 29.46 -8.36
N GLN A 816 -18.17 29.37 -9.38
CA GLN A 816 -18.91 28.15 -9.71
C GLN A 816 -17.97 27.03 -10.19
N PRO A 817 -17.02 27.26 -11.12
CA PRO A 817 -16.02 26.25 -11.48
C PRO A 817 -15.23 25.71 -10.29
N PHE A 818 -14.90 26.55 -9.31
CA PHE A 818 -14.23 26.09 -8.10
C PHE A 818 -15.13 25.17 -7.25
N LEU A 819 -16.40 25.51 -7.06
CA LEU A 819 -17.35 24.67 -6.33
C LEU A 819 -17.59 23.32 -7.03
N ASP A 820 -17.63 23.32 -8.35
CA ASP A 820 -17.75 22.11 -9.15
C ASP A 820 -16.49 21.22 -8.98
N ALA A 821 -15.30 21.83 -9.02
CA ALA A 821 -14.04 21.13 -8.75
C ALA A 821 -14.02 20.53 -7.34
N VAL A 822 -14.37 21.30 -6.32
CA VAL A 822 -14.46 20.80 -4.92
C VAL A 822 -15.43 19.61 -4.81
N THR A 823 -16.56 19.67 -5.51
CA THR A 823 -17.52 18.56 -5.52
C THR A 823 -16.93 17.30 -6.13
N MET A 824 -16.17 17.44 -7.22
CA MET A 824 -15.45 16.34 -7.84
C MET A 824 -14.35 15.79 -6.95
N TRP A 825 -13.54 16.64 -6.31
CA TRP A 825 -12.48 16.23 -5.38
C TRP A 825 -13.03 15.42 -4.21
N SER A 826 -14.12 15.89 -3.61
CA SER A 826 -14.78 15.17 -2.51
C SER A 826 -15.42 13.83 -2.94
N ALA A 827 -15.88 13.72 -4.19
CA ALA A 827 -16.51 12.50 -4.73
C ALA A 827 -15.47 11.42 -5.14
N SER A 828 -14.30 11.85 -5.62
CA SER A 828 -13.24 10.94 -6.10
C SER A 828 -12.47 10.24 -4.98
N GLY A 829 -12.67 10.63 -3.71
CA GLY A 829 -11.90 10.13 -2.58
C GLY A 829 -10.42 10.52 -2.60
N SER A 830 -10.00 11.29 -3.59
CA SER A 830 -8.68 11.91 -3.71
C SER A 830 -8.62 13.23 -2.94
N GLY A 831 -9.49 13.40 -1.95
CA GLY A 831 -9.57 14.59 -1.10
C GLY A 831 -8.21 14.87 -0.48
N GLU A 832 -7.82 16.13 -0.56
CA GLU A 832 -6.58 16.57 0.04
C GLU A 832 -6.63 16.38 1.56
N GLU A 833 -5.52 15.94 2.14
CA GLU A 833 -5.46 15.73 3.60
C GLU A 833 -5.66 17.07 4.33
N ALA A 834 -6.50 17.03 5.34
CA ALA A 834 -6.65 18.16 6.25
C ALA A 834 -5.30 18.53 6.87
N SER A 835 -5.09 19.82 7.13
CA SER A 835 -3.82 20.31 7.69
C SER A 835 -3.50 19.64 9.02
N THR A 836 -2.29 19.12 9.14
CA THR A 836 -1.74 18.66 10.41
C THR A 836 -0.89 19.80 11.00
N VAL A 837 -1.43 20.51 11.97
CA VAL A 837 -0.61 21.42 12.77
C VAL A 837 0.17 20.57 13.78
N PRO A 838 1.52 20.58 13.77
CA PRO A 838 2.30 19.81 14.72
C PRO A 838 1.95 20.24 16.14
N THR A 839 1.22 19.42 16.86
CA THR A 839 0.91 19.68 18.27
C THR A 839 2.09 19.20 19.10
N LYS A 840 2.75 20.13 19.80
CA LYS A 840 3.84 19.76 20.71
C LYS A 840 3.30 18.78 21.76
N ASN A 841 3.97 17.63 21.88
CA ASN A 841 3.64 16.59 22.86
C ASN A 841 2.23 15.97 22.70
N ALA A 842 1.89 15.49 21.51
CA ALA A 842 0.64 14.77 21.20
C ALA A 842 0.91 13.31 20.83
N VAL A 843 -0.05 12.42 21.08
CA VAL A 843 -0.01 11.05 20.61
C VAL A 843 -0.19 11.03 19.08
N HIS A 844 0.74 10.40 18.38
CA HIS A 844 0.69 10.30 16.93
C HIS A 844 -0.17 9.11 16.50
N ILE A 845 -1.17 9.33 15.67
CA ILE A 845 -2.02 8.28 15.09
C ILE A 845 -1.85 8.31 13.58
N MET A 846 -1.36 7.21 12.99
CA MET A 846 -1.12 7.15 11.56
C MET A 846 -1.13 5.72 11.01
N THR A 847 -1.19 5.60 9.69
CA THR A 847 -1.01 4.29 9.05
C THR A 847 0.47 3.86 9.09
N ILE A 848 0.70 2.55 9.02
CA ILE A 848 2.07 1.99 8.95
C ILE A 848 2.84 2.60 7.78
N HIS A 849 2.20 2.84 6.63
CA HIS A 849 2.84 3.47 5.46
C HIS A 849 3.40 4.86 5.77
N LYS A 850 2.64 5.68 6.49
CA LYS A 850 3.09 7.04 6.87
C LYS A 850 4.17 7.06 7.94
N SER A 851 4.31 5.96 8.70
CA SER A 851 5.36 5.82 9.72
C SER A 851 6.73 5.49 9.13
N LYS A 852 6.82 5.19 7.83
CA LYS A 852 8.11 4.87 7.19
C LYS A 852 9.08 6.03 7.30
N GLY A 853 10.33 5.74 7.70
CA GLY A 853 11.34 6.76 7.96
C GLY A 853 11.31 7.35 9.39
N LEU A 854 10.18 7.25 10.10
CA LEU A 854 10.00 7.79 11.45
C LEU A 854 10.32 6.74 12.54
N GLN A 855 10.36 7.18 13.81
CA GLN A 855 10.60 6.33 14.97
C GLN A 855 10.08 6.99 16.26
N TRP A 856 9.68 6.17 17.24
CA TRP A 856 9.15 6.62 18.52
C TRP A 856 9.61 5.72 19.67
N PRO A 857 9.77 6.28 20.88
CA PRO A 857 10.02 5.49 22.09
C PRO A 857 9.02 4.36 22.30
N VAL A 858 7.73 4.62 22.06
CA VAL A 858 6.64 3.65 22.20
C VAL A 858 5.85 3.56 20.91
N VAL A 859 5.65 2.34 20.43
CA VAL A 859 4.78 2.06 19.28
C VAL A 859 3.69 1.09 19.69
N ILE A 860 2.44 1.44 19.38
CA ILE A 860 1.25 0.61 19.58
C ILE A 860 0.75 0.18 18.21
N LEU A 861 0.83 -1.11 17.90
CA LEU A 861 0.26 -1.70 16.68
C LEU A 861 -1.21 -2.04 16.93
N MET A 862 -2.13 -1.22 16.41
CA MET A 862 -3.57 -1.36 16.53
C MET A 862 -4.14 -2.25 15.40
N GLY A 863 -5.17 -3.05 15.72
CA GLY A 863 -5.86 -3.86 14.72
C GLY A 863 -5.11 -5.12 14.30
N ALA A 864 -4.22 -5.64 15.15
CA ALA A 864 -3.41 -6.83 14.81
C ALA A 864 -4.25 -8.09 14.52
N SER A 865 -5.50 -8.14 14.95
CA SER A 865 -6.46 -9.23 14.68
C SER A 865 -7.35 -9.01 13.45
N ASN A 866 -7.17 -7.91 12.72
CA ASN A 866 -7.95 -7.62 11.52
C ASN A 866 -7.51 -8.49 10.35
N ASN A 867 -8.46 -8.87 9.50
CA ASN A 867 -8.18 -9.67 8.31
C ASN A 867 -7.28 -8.90 7.34
N LEU A 868 -6.19 -9.53 6.89
CA LEU A 868 -5.19 -8.90 6.01
C LEU A 868 -5.47 -9.15 4.53
N LEU A 869 -5.76 -10.40 4.17
CA LEU A 869 -5.93 -10.83 2.78
C LEU A 869 -7.40 -10.72 2.37
N THR A 870 -7.90 -9.50 2.30
CA THR A 870 -9.26 -9.22 1.83
C THR A 870 -9.33 -9.00 0.32
N GLY A 871 -8.26 -9.29 -0.39
CA GLY A 871 -8.02 -8.95 -1.79
C GLY A 871 -9.29 -8.99 -2.64
N SER A 872 -9.43 -8.01 -3.51
CA SER A 872 -10.62 -7.78 -4.34
C SER A 872 -10.95 -9.01 -5.21
N ARG A 873 -11.71 -9.97 -4.63
CA ARG A 873 -12.30 -11.08 -5.38
C ARG A 873 -13.25 -10.59 -6.48
N THR A 874 -13.64 -9.32 -6.43
CA THR A 874 -14.60 -8.71 -7.33
C THR A 874 -13.97 -8.07 -8.57
N ALA A 875 -12.65 -7.84 -8.59
CA ALA A 875 -11.99 -7.27 -9.77
C ALA A 875 -12.22 -8.15 -11.01
N ALA A 876 -12.71 -7.56 -12.10
CA ALA A 876 -12.98 -8.28 -13.34
C ALA A 876 -11.68 -8.86 -13.95
N VAL A 877 -10.59 -8.11 -13.88
CA VAL A 877 -9.26 -8.51 -14.36
C VAL A 877 -8.27 -8.46 -13.21
N ARG A 878 -7.44 -9.48 -13.10
CA ARG A 878 -6.25 -9.52 -12.22
C ARG A 878 -5.00 -9.54 -13.07
N THR A 879 -3.98 -8.86 -12.61
CA THR A 879 -2.67 -8.85 -13.27
C THR A 879 -1.56 -9.07 -12.25
N ILE A 880 -0.51 -9.74 -12.69
CA ILE A 880 0.77 -9.83 -12.01
C ILE A 880 1.88 -9.40 -12.96
N ALA A 881 2.95 -8.87 -12.42
CA ALA A 881 4.17 -8.60 -13.17
C ALA A 881 5.15 -9.77 -12.93
N HIS A 882 5.82 -10.18 -13.99
CA HIS A 882 6.90 -11.14 -13.95
C HIS A 882 8.17 -10.53 -14.48
N GLN A 883 9.28 -10.92 -13.88
CA GLN A 883 10.61 -10.65 -14.41
C GLN A 883 11.24 -11.97 -14.81
N THR A 884 11.65 -12.09 -16.06
CA THR A 884 12.47 -13.21 -16.51
C THR A 884 13.84 -12.70 -16.91
N ARG A 885 14.86 -13.51 -16.62
CA ARG A 885 16.18 -13.31 -17.21
C ARG A 885 16.24 -14.12 -18.51
N ASN A 886 16.52 -13.45 -19.60
CA ASN A 886 16.83 -14.11 -20.87
C ASN A 886 18.17 -14.87 -20.76
N GLU A 887 18.46 -15.77 -21.70
CA GLU A 887 19.71 -16.51 -21.76
C GLU A 887 20.95 -15.60 -21.74
N ASP A 888 20.82 -14.36 -22.17
CA ASP A 888 21.86 -13.31 -22.17
C ASP A 888 21.96 -12.55 -20.83
N GLY A 889 21.17 -12.92 -19.80
CA GLY A 889 21.17 -12.28 -18.48
C GLY A 889 20.27 -11.03 -18.37
N ALA A 890 19.68 -10.57 -19.47
CA ALA A 890 18.79 -9.40 -19.48
C ALA A 890 17.46 -9.71 -18.77
N VAL A 891 17.04 -8.80 -17.91
CA VAL A 891 15.75 -8.89 -17.20
C VAL A 891 14.67 -8.26 -18.06
N ALA A 892 13.74 -9.07 -18.54
CA ALA A 892 12.54 -8.60 -19.21
C ALA A 892 11.34 -8.64 -18.24
N GLU A 893 10.68 -7.51 -18.06
CA GLU A 893 9.44 -7.44 -17.31
C GLU A 893 8.24 -7.62 -18.27
N TYR A 894 7.38 -8.59 -17.98
CA TYR A 894 6.14 -8.77 -18.71
C TYR A 894 4.96 -8.94 -17.76
N GLY A 895 3.78 -8.55 -18.24
CA GLY A 895 2.53 -8.67 -17.50
C GLY A 895 1.78 -9.94 -17.86
N GLU A 896 1.20 -10.57 -16.87
CA GLU A 896 0.23 -11.63 -17.04
C GLU A 896 -1.11 -11.14 -16.54
N GLY A 897 -2.14 -11.30 -17.35
CA GLY A 897 -3.50 -10.89 -17.00
C GLY A 897 -4.48 -12.06 -17.09
N ALA A 898 -5.42 -12.09 -16.18
CA ALA A 898 -6.53 -13.01 -16.25
C ALA A 898 -7.84 -12.37 -15.86
N LEU A 899 -8.90 -12.79 -16.52
CA LEU A 899 -10.24 -12.31 -16.24
C LEU A 899 -11.17 -13.45 -15.83
N SER A 900 -12.22 -13.09 -15.08
CA SER A 900 -13.33 -13.99 -14.83
C SER A 900 -14.38 -13.80 -15.91
N LEU A 901 -14.94 -14.90 -16.39
CA LEU A 901 -16.04 -14.88 -17.34
C LEU A 901 -17.38 -14.74 -16.60
N VAL A 902 -18.23 -13.87 -17.10
CA VAL A 902 -19.56 -13.64 -16.55
C VAL A 902 -20.60 -14.03 -17.57
N ASP A 903 -21.49 -14.93 -17.16
CA ASP A 903 -22.74 -15.21 -17.87
C ASP A 903 -23.89 -14.43 -17.22
N GLN A 904 -24.23 -13.30 -17.81
CA GLN A 904 -25.28 -12.42 -17.29
C GLN A 904 -26.67 -13.05 -17.31
N ARG A 905 -26.95 -13.95 -18.26
CA ARG A 905 -28.27 -14.59 -18.38
C ARG A 905 -28.53 -15.54 -17.21
N ASN A 906 -27.50 -16.25 -16.78
CA ASN A 906 -27.59 -17.22 -15.70
C ASN A 906 -27.07 -16.69 -14.36
N HIS A 907 -26.58 -15.44 -14.31
CA HIS A 907 -25.96 -14.83 -13.13
C HIS A 907 -24.80 -15.68 -12.56
N VAL A 908 -24.03 -16.31 -13.44
CA VAL A 908 -22.91 -17.16 -13.07
C VAL A 908 -21.60 -16.47 -13.43
N ARG A 909 -20.67 -16.49 -12.48
CA ARG A 909 -19.27 -16.13 -12.69
C ARG A 909 -18.43 -17.39 -12.71
N VAL A 910 -17.60 -17.53 -13.73
CA VAL A 910 -16.66 -18.63 -13.87
C VAL A 910 -15.25 -18.04 -13.87
N ASP A 911 -14.46 -18.41 -12.89
CA ASP A 911 -13.04 -18.07 -12.88
C ASP A 911 -12.31 -19.02 -13.82
N THR A 912 -11.56 -18.46 -14.78
CA THR A 912 -10.71 -19.26 -15.66
C THR A 912 -9.58 -19.90 -14.88
N PHE A 913 -8.97 -20.94 -15.44
CA PHE A 913 -7.82 -21.59 -14.81
C PHE A 913 -6.69 -20.57 -14.57
N GLN A 914 -6.36 -19.74 -15.56
CA GLN A 914 -5.34 -18.69 -15.45
C GLN A 914 -5.69 -17.67 -14.37
N ARG A 915 -6.99 -17.36 -14.21
CA ARG A 915 -7.44 -16.50 -13.10
C ARG A 915 -7.10 -17.12 -11.75
N ALA A 916 -7.33 -18.40 -11.57
CA ALA A 916 -7.01 -19.08 -10.32
C ALA A 916 -5.50 -19.12 -10.03
N VAL A 917 -4.68 -19.29 -11.05
CA VAL A 917 -3.20 -19.24 -10.97
C VAL A 917 -2.74 -17.84 -10.54
N ILE A 918 -3.20 -16.81 -11.26
CA ILE A 918 -2.82 -15.41 -11.01
C ILE A 918 -3.32 -14.97 -9.63
N ASP A 919 -4.53 -15.36 -9.22
CA ASP A 919 -5.06 -15.07 -7.88
C ASP A 919 -4.23 -15.73 -6.77
N SER A 920 -3.71 -16.95 -7.00
CA SER A 920 -2.82 -17.60 -6.05
C SER A 920 -1.51 -16.82 -5.89
N ARG A 921 -0.89 -16.43 -6.99
CA ARG A 921 0.35 -15.65 -6.97
C ARG A 921 0.14 -14.24 -6.41
N ALA A 922 -0.95 -13.58 -6.75
CA ALA A 922 -1.28 -12.28 -6.20
C ALA A 922 -1.44 -12.32 -4.67
N LYS A 923 -2.05 -13.39 -4.12
CA LYS A 923 -2.13 -13.60 -2.66
C LYS A 923 -0.77 -13.80 -2.01
N GLU A 924 0.16 -14.44 -2.69
CA GLU A 924 1.54 -14.58 -2.21
C GLU A 924 2.22 -13.22 -2.13
N LEU A 925 2.11 -12.40 -3.17
CA LEU A 925 2.66 -11.06 -3.21
C LEU A 925 1.99 -10.14 -2.17
N GLU A 926 0.66 -10.23 -2.02
CA GLU A 926 -0.09 -9.51 -0.97
C GLU A 926 0.39 -9.93 0.43
N ALA A 927 0.56 -11.24 0.69
CA ALA A 927 1.07 -11.73 1.97
C ALA A 927 2.52 -11.28 2.22
N ALA A 928 3.37 -11.28 1.19
CA ALA A 928 4.73 -10.78 1.27
C ALA A 928 4.78 -9.27 1.59
N GLU A 929 3.91 -8.47 1.00
CA GLU A 929 3.79 -7.04 1.32
C GLU A 929 3.30 -6.82 2.75
N GLU A 930 2.30 -7.58 3.21
CA GLU A 930 1.82 -7.49 4.59
C GLU A 930 2.89 -7.89 5.61
N LEU A 931 3.76 -8.85 5.30
CA LEU A 931 4.92 -9.19 6.15
C LEU A 931 5.91 -8.02 6.23
N ARG A 932 6.20 -7.36 5.11
CA ARG A 932 7.06 -6.17 5.10
C ARG A 932 6.42 -5.00 5.85
N LEU A 933 5.09 -4.82 5.73
CA LEU A 933 4.35 -3.83 6.54
C LEU A 933 4.48 -4.10 8.03
N LEU A 934 4.31 -5.35 8.45
CA LEU A 934 4.50 -5.74 9.85
C LEU A 934 5.94 -5.48 10.31
N TYR A 935 6.94 -5.80 9.49
CA TYR A 935 8.35 -5.53 9.77
C TYR A 935 8.60 -4.03 9.95
N VAL A 936 8.07 -3.20 9.05
CA VAL A 936 8.17 -1.74 9.18
C VAL A 936 7.54 -1.27 10.48
N ALA A 937 6.32 -1.71 10.80
CA ALA A 937 5.62 -1.31 12.02
C ALA A 937 6.42 -1.64 13.29
N MET A 938 6.88 -2.89 13.41
CA MET A 938 7.61 -3.35 14.60
C MET A 938 8.97 -2.66 14.76
N THR A 939 9.64 -2.33 13.66
CA THR A 939 10.95 -1.65 13.66
C THR A 939 10.87 -0.14 13.85
N ARG A 940 9.67 0.45 14.04
CA ARG A 940 9.53 1.87 14.44
C ARG A 940 9.76 2.10 15.92
N ALA A 941 9.61 1.06 16.74
CA ALA A 941 9.74 1.14 18.19
C ALA A 941 11.21 1.24 18.61
N GLU A 942 11.51 2.19 19.50
CA GLU A 942 12.84 2.33 20.10
C GLU A 942 12.96 1.57 21.42
N ARG A 943 11.96 1.68 22.32
CA ARG A 943 11.99 1.17 23.68
C ARG A 943 10.88 0.21 24.01
N LYS A 944 9.66 0.43 23.47
CA LYS A 944 8.49 -0.35 23.80
C LYS A 944 7.64 -0.61 22.57
N LEU A 945 7.25 -1.86 22.37
CA LEU A 945 6.35 -2.30 21.33
C LEU A 945 5.12 -2.96 21.96
N ILE A 946 3.94 -2.40 21.69
CA ILE A 946 2.65 -2.90 22.18
C ILE A 946 1.84 -3.39 20.98
N ILE A 947 1.37 -4.63 21.03
CA ILE A 947 0.56 -5.24 19.97
C ILE A 947 -0.86 -5.37 20.49
N ALA A 948 -1.81 -4.65 19.88
CA ALA A 948 -3.21 -4.62 20.29
C ALA A 948 -4.09 -5.39 19.29
N GLY A 949 -4.91 -6.29 19.82
CA GLY A 949 -5.83 -7.12 19.05
C GLY A 949 -7.03 -7.58 19.84
N SER A 950 -7.95 -8.28 19.18
CA SER A 950 -9.15 -8.84 19.77
C SER A 950 -9.21 -10.34 19.52
N TYR A 951 -9.67 -11.11 20.48
CA TYR A 951 -9.92 -12.54 20.36
C TYR A 951 -11.40 -12.85 20.52
N ARG A 952 -11.94 -13.70 19.66
CA ARG A 952 -13.28 -14.28 19.84
C ARG A 952 -13.15 -15.77 20.13
N PRO A 953 -13.51 -16.22 21.32
CA PRO A 953 -13.52 -17.64 21.62
C PRO A 953 -14.52 -18.36 20.72
N GLY A 954 -14.17 -19.58 20.30
CA GLY A 954 -15.09 -20.47 19.58
C GLY A 954 -16.23 -20.93 20.46
N LYS A 955 -17.31 -21.49 19.88
CA LYS A 955 -18.50 -21.99 20.61
C LYS A 955 -18.19 -23.03 21.68
N ASN A 956 -17.03 -23.66 21.64
CA ASN A 956 -16.59 -24.72 22.57
C ASN A 956 -15.43 -24.27 23.46
N ASP A 957 -15.04 -23.01 23.44
CA ASP A 957 -14.00 -22.47 24.32
C ASP A 957 -14.65 -21.89 25.57
N ASP A 958 -14.06 -22.17 26.73
CA ASP A 958 -14.51 -21.68 28.04
C ASP A 958 -14.31 -20.16 28.24
N GLY A 959 -14.24 -19.39 27.18
CA GLY A 959 -14.03 -17.93 27.18
C GLY A 959 -12.59 -17.50 27.43
N ASN A 960 -11.68 -18.42 27.68
CA ASN A 960 -10.26 -18.12 27.91
C ASN A 960 -9.46 -18.14 26.61
N LEU A 961 -8.52 -17.22 26.47
CA LEU A 961 -7.56 -17.20 25.37
C LEU A 961 -6.68 -18.47 25.45
N ASN A 962 -6.94 -19.44 24.57
CA ASN A 962 -6.16 -20.65 24.52
C ASN A 962 -5.09 -20.57 23.43
N LEU A 963 -3.92 -20.07 23.79
CA LEU A 963 -2.76 -19.95 22.89
C LEU A 963 -2.40 -21.29 22.22
N ARG A 964 -2.59 -22.40 22.95
CA ARG A 964 -2.31 -23.74 22.42
C ARG A 964 -3.26 -24.17 21.32
N THR A 965 -4.55 -23.84 21.43
CA THR A 965 -5.54 -24.08 20.37
C THR A 965 -5.29 -23.20 19.16
N MET A 966 -4.86 -21.96 19.38
CA MET A 966 -4.43 -21.07 18.30
C MET A 966 -3.20 -21.61 17.58
N ALA A 967 -2.21 -22.08 18.32
CA ALA A 967 -0.97 -22.67 17.76
C ALA A 967 -1.24 -23.94 16.94
N GLN A 968 -2.14 -24.81 17.38
CA GLN A 968 -2.50 -26.03 16.65
C GLN A 968 -3.21 -25.75 15.33
N GLY A 969 -3.74 -24.54 15.13
CA GLY A 969 -4.35 -24.08 13.88
C GLY A 969 -3.36 -23.53 12.85
N ILE A 970 -2.10 -23.27 13.24
CA ILE A 970 -1.07 -22.69 12.39
C ILE A 970 -0.40 -23.81 11.59
N ALA A 971 -0.51 -23.75 10.27
CA ALA A 971 0.16 -24.72 9.40
C ALA A 971 1.66 -24.37 9.31
N LEU A 972 2.51 -25.32 9.65
CA LEU A 972 3.92 -25.22 9.34
C LEU A 972 4.15 -25.59 7.87
N SER A 973 5.11 -24.95 7.23
CA SER A 973 5.57 -25.31 5.90
C SER A 973 6.20 -26.72 5.93
N GLY A 974 6.42 -27.32 4.75
CA GLY A 974 6.93 -28.69 4.63
C GLY A 974 8.26 -28.96 5.35
N ASP A 975 9.00 -27.92 5.74
CA ASP A 975 10.24 -28.01 6.55
C ASP A 975 9.97 -28.15 8.07
N GLY A 976 8.73 -28.05 8.50
CA GLY A 976 8.30 -28.10 9.90
C GLY A 976 8.81 -26.96 10.79
N ARG A 977 9.47 -25.96 10.21
CA ARG A 977 10.09 -24.81 10.91
C ARG A 977 9.52 -23.46 10.56
N THR A 978 9.16 -23.27 9.29
CA THR A 978 8.59 -22.02 8.80
C THR A 978 7.07 -22.08 8.82
N ILE A 979 6.45 -20.90 8.85
CA ILE A 979 5.00 -20.74 8.84
C ILE A 979 4.62 -20.19 7.47
N ASP A 980 3.61 -20.80 6.84
CA ASP A 980 3.02 -20.24 5.65
C ASP A 980 2.02 -19.13 6.04
N PRO A 981 2.34 -17.86 5.79
CA PRO A 981 1.47 -16.74 6.18
C PRO A 981 0.13 -16.71 5.42
N ARG A 982 -0.02 -17.51 4.35
CA ARG A 982 -1.29 -17.63 3.60
C ARG A 982 -2.29 -18.56 4.28
N THR A 983 -1.83 -19.39 5.20
CA THR A 983 -2.70 -20.39 5.80
C THR A 983 -3.72 -19.76 6.72
N VAL A 984 -4.96 -20.17 6.52
CA VAL A 984 -6.09 -19.81 7.35
C VAL A 984 -6.08 -20.69 8.59
N VAL A 985 -6.03 -20.10 9.75
CA VAL A 985 -6.25 -20.82 11.00
C VAL A 985 -7.70 -21.33 11.04
N LYS A 986 -7.90 -22.60 11.22
CA LYS A 986 -9.20 -23.30 11.10
C LYS A 986 -10.40 -22.65 11.81
N ASN A 987 -10.18 -21.76 12.76
CA ASN A 987 -11.23 -21.15 13.58
C ASN A 987 -11.32 -19.61 13.44
N SER A 988 -10.42 -18.96 12.71
CA SER A 988 -10.33 -17.47 12.64
C SER A 988 -10.69 -16.87 11.30
N GLY A 989 -10.88 -17.66 10.27
CA GLY A 989 -11.35 -17.20 8.95
C GLY A 989 -10.28 -16.62 8.01
N SER A 990 -9.35 -15.79 8.44
CA SER A 990 -8.36 -15.14 7.57
C SER A 990 -7.04 -14.88 8.30
N PRO A 991 -5.89 -14.82 7.59
CA PRO A 991 -4.61 -14.46 8.17
C PRO A 991 -4.66 -13.06 8.79
N ASN A 992 -3.97 -12.87 9.91
CA ASN A 992 -3.80 -11.58 10.57
C ASN A 992 -2.48 -11.52 11.34
N TYR A 993 -2.04 -10.31 11.69
CA TYR A 993 -0.76 -10.09 12.36
C TYR A 993 -0.68 -10.79 13.72
N LEU A 994 -1.77 -10.80 14.49
CA LEU A 994 -1.79 -11.44 15.80
C LEU A 994 -1.48 -12.93 15.70
N TYR A 995 -2.10 -13.64 14.75
CA TYR A 995 -1.84 -15.08 14.54
C TYR A 995 -0.44 -15.34 14.00
N TRP A 996 0.08 -14.50 13.11
CA TRP A 996 1.45 -14.62 12.63
C TRP A 996 2.47 -14.48 13.75
N ILE A 997 2.30 -13.48 14.61
CA ILE A 997 3.18 -13.25 15.75
C ILE A 997 3.09 -14.40 16.75
N LEU A 998 1.89 -14.77 17.18
CA LEU A 998 1.71 -15.86 18.16
C LEU A 998 2.22 -17.21 17.63
N GLY A 999 1.95 -17.51 16.35
CA GLY A 999 2.46 -18.70 15.71
C GLY A 999 4.00 -18.76 15.67
N SER A 1000 4.63 -17.62 15.49
CA SER A 1000 6.09 -17.52 15.45
C SER A 1000 6.74 -17.70 16.83
N LEU A 1001 6.01 -17.48 17.90
CA LEU A 1001 6.48 -17.66 19.28
C LEU A 1001 6.31 -19.10 19.80
N LEU A 1002 5.44 -19.87 19.18
CA LEU A 1002 5.13 -21.25 19.53
C LEU A 1002 5.94 -22.25 18.71
#